data_5bad0426ec868413cd4c9d525a620ec0
#
_entry.id   5bad0426ec868413cd4c9d525a620ec0
#
_cell.length_a   1.000
_cell.length_b   1.000
_cell.length_c   1.000
_cell.angle_alpha   90.00
_cell.angle_beta   90.00
_cell.angle_gamma   90.00
#
_symmetry.space_group_name_H-M   'P 1'
#
loop_
_entity.id
_entity.type
_entity.pdbx_description
1 polymer ?
#
loop_
_entity_poly.entity_id
_entity_poly.type
_entity_poly.pdbx_seq_one_letter_code
_entity_poly.pdbx_strand_id
1 'polypeptide(L)'
;MKRFIQIVILLMIVVNSRAQNKNAGLLKDSNRVVILDEVTVISKQNIPQRRLVNFFKANNASTLEDILSRLPELSLTRRGAYGMDPAIRSFNGGQINVLVDGMRIHGACTDKMDPVTIYIEPVNLETLELQTAANGFSSGASIGGTINMKIAEPDYLNNKKVTGIFSSGYQTAAKSFYESLRLNYADGKWAFRGSVTYRKNSNYRSGGGEKINFSQYEKINYSLSVKYLQGNYNSIRADVLMDDGWNIGYPALPMDVGYAGARIGSLSFVHENRQKHLAKFQLKGYANQVHHYMDDTHRPHVAMHMDMPGVSKTIGLYSEAEININKKQSLLLRADASSTFLKASMTMYQPGQLPMYMLTWPNNKKNQFGISSSWLWQIDSSMKWQLNARVDYIRAALTSEEAKNQAGIFDYQQASKNNILKNGSVQFTKKINNTIKTNASIAYTERVPTASERYGFYLFNSNDGYDYIGNPYLLPEKALQAEISASYSPARNRVQLSVFYSRIHHYISSVTEANVSTMTIGANGVKTYRNIPHAFISGLEASCFLKPLQKFDFVSTLRYTYAKDYKDEPLPGIAPLKNVSSIRYQPNKIFYQVETEMAAAQNRFQVSAGEDKTKSYTLWHVRLGLNSILFKKNIEIQTGMENVFDKNYHEHLDWGNIARPGRNAYLQIKMMF
;
A
#
# COMPACT_ATOMS: atom_id res chain seq x y z
N MET A 1 -13.39 22.75 -14.16
CA MET A 1 -13.80 23.31 -12.87
C MET A 1 -15.23 23.88 -12.88
N LYS A 2 -15.57 24.94 -13.65
CA LYS A 2 -16.95 25.48 -13.70
C LYS A 2 -18.04 24.45 -14.05
N ARG A 3 -17.82 23.57 -15.02
CA ARG A 3 -18.79 22.51 -15.41
C ARG A 3 -18.97 21.44 -14.34
N PHE A 4 -17.94 21.12 -13.57
CA PHE A 4 -18.00 20.13 -12.48
C PHE A 4 -18.82 20.67 -11.30
N ILE A 5 -18.59 21.93 -10.92
CA ILE A 5 -19.38 22.62 -9.88
C ILE A 5 -20.86 22.70 -10.28
N GLN A 6 -21.16 22.94 -11.56
CA GLN A 6 -22.53 22.97 -12.08
C GLN A 6 -23.21 21.60 -12.01
N ILE A 7 -22.48 20.50 -12.28
CA ILE A 7 -23.01 19.13 -12.16
C ILE A 7 -23.28 18.78 -10.69
N VAL A 8 -22.41 19.15 -9.78
CA VAL A 8 -22.58 18.92 -8.33
C VAL A 8 -23.76 19.74 -7.78
N ILE A 9 -23.94 20.99 -8.22
CA ILE A 9 -25.09 21.83 -7.85
C ILE A 9 -26.38 21.25 -8.44
N LEU A 10 -26.36 20.77 -9.68
CA LEU A 10 -27.55 20.17 -10.33
C LEU A 10 -27.94 18.85 -9.62
N LEU A 11 -27.00 18.02 -9.22
CA LEU A 11 -27.23 16.81 -8.41
C LEU A 11 -27.79 17.15 -7.02
N MET A 12 -27.33 18.21 -6.38
CA MET A 12 -27.87 18.67 -5.10
C MET A 12 -29.31 19.18 -5.22
N ILE A 13 -29.69 19.82 -6.33
CA ILE A 13 -31.05 20.31 -6.59
C ILE A 13 -32.02 19.15 -6.84
N VAL A 14 -31.60 18.12 -7.59
CA VAL A 14 -32.41 16.91 -7.89
C VAL A 14 -32.68 16.08 -6.64
N VAL A 15 -31.72 16.01 -5.70
CA VAL A 15 -31.92 15.28 -4.43
C VAL A 15 -32.89 16.00 -3.47
N ASN A 16 -32.99 17.32 -3.52
CA ASN A 16 -33.90 18.06 -2.66
C ASN A 16 -35.37 18.05 -3.12
N SER A 17 -35.67 17.75 -4.40
CA SER A 17 -37.01 17.81 -4.94
C SER A 17 -37.91 16.59 -4.65
N ARG A 18 -37.39 15.52 -4.00
CA ARG A 18 -38.18 14.32 -3.67
C ARG A 18 -38.27 13.96 -2.18
N ALA A 19 -37.88 14.86 -1.28
CA ALA A 19 -37.85 14.60 0.16
C ALA A 19 -38.99 15.26 0.95
N GLN A 20 -40.18 15.33 0.41
CA GLN A 20 -41.40 15.67 1.19
C GLN A 20 -42.36 14.49 1.18
N ASN A 21 -42.39 13.68 2.22
CA ASN A 21 -43.52 13.31 3.06
C ASN A 21 -43.28 12.06 3.94
N LYS A 22 -43.61 12.22 5.20
CA LYS A 22 -44.31 11.45 6.25
C LYS A 22 -43.48 10.83 7.36
N ASN A 23 -43.75 11.37 8.53
CA ASN A 23 -43.81 10.82 9.89
C ASN A 23 -43.21 9.41 10.12
N ALA A 24 -42.11 9.36 10.83
CA ALA A 24 -41.69 8.20 11.58
C ALA A 24 -41.29 8.62 13.00
N GLY A 25 -41.83 7.88 13.95
CA GLY A 25 -41.75 8.13 15.39
C GLY A 25 -40.32 8.21 15.94
N LEU A 26 -40.18 9.08 16.89
CA LEU A 26 -39.02 9.30 17.70
C LEU A 26 -38.63 8.04 18.49
N LEU A 27 -37.50 7.45 18.17
CA LEU A 27 -36.73 6.67 19.14
C LEU A 27 -35.60 7.56 19.67
N LYS A 28 -35.75 7.98 20.91
CA LYS A 28 -34.73 8.63 21.70
C LYS A 28 -33.61 7.63 21.99
N ASP A 29 -32.47 7.80 21.30
CA ASP A 29 -31.18 7.36 21.88
C ASP A 29 -30.09 8.34 21.43
N SER A 30 -29.89 9.38 22.24
CA SER A 30 -29.19 10.61 21.92
C SER A 30 -27.73 10.64 22.33
N ASN A 31 -27.01 9.51 22.38
CA ASN A 31 -25.59 9.51 22.79
C ASN A 31 -24.68 8.51 22.06
N ARG A 32 -25.02 8.09 20.87
CA ARG A 32 -24.05 7.38 20.02
C ARG A 32 -23.52 8.33 18.95
N VAL A 33 -22.29 8.79 19.15
CA VAL A 33 -21.45 9.25 18.02
C VAL A 33 -21.29 8.05 17.08
N VAL A 34 -22.05 8.05 15.99
CA VAL A 34 -21.86 7.08 14.91
C VAL A 34 -20.54 7.44 14.24
N ILE A 35 -19.46 6.84 14.69
CA ILE A 35 -18.21 6.79 13.93
C ILE A 35 -18.54 5.88 12.75
N LEU A 36 -18.78 6.47 11.57
CA LEU A 36 -18.92 5.70 10.35
C LEU A 36 -17.59 5.00 10.09
N ASP A 37 -17.62 3.67 10.13
CA ASP A 37 -16.48 2.80 9.81
C ASP A 37 -16.12 2.93 8.33
N GLU A 38 -15.23 3.84 8.01
CA GLU A 38 -14.79 4.03 6.62
C GLU A 38 -13.64 3.14 6.21
N VAL A 39 -12.76 2.77 7.11
CA VAL A 39 -11.66 1.80 6.88
C VAL A 39 -11.53 0.93 8.11
N THR A 40 -11.60 -0.35 7.91
CA THR A 40 -11.32 -1.33 8.97
C THR A 40 -10.05 -2.08 8.58
N VAL A 41 -9.04 -2.05 9.45
CA VAL A 41 -7.88 -2.93 9.31
C VAL A 41 -8.25 -4.26 9.92
N ILE A 42 -8.36 -5.29 9.10
CA ILE A 42 -8.50 -6.66 9.55
C ILE A 42 -7.21 -7.40 9.19
N SER A 43 -6.32 -7.53 10.16
CA SER A 43 -5.62 -8.78 10.26
C SER A 43 -6.59 -9.76 10.93
N LYS A 44 -6.82 -10.93 10.36
CA LYS A 44 -7.63 -11.99 11.03
C LYS A 44 -7.15 -12.30 12.46
N GLN A 45 -6.07 -11.66 12.90
CA GLN A 45 -5.46 -11.79 14.22
C GLN A 45 -5.23 -10.47 14.99
N ASN A 46 -5.34 -9.28 14.39
CA ASN A 46 -4.93 -8.04 15.04
C ASN A 46 -6.04 -6.98 15.11
N ILE A 47 -6.95 -7.11 16.08
CA ILE A 47 -7.83 -6.01 16.55
C ILE A 47 -7.05 -4.71 16.88
N PRO A 48 -5.72 -4.72 17.27
CA PRO A 48 -4.95 -3.50 17.48
C PRO A 48 -4.77 -2.63 16.27
N GLN A 49 -4.44 -3.23 15.10
CA GLN A 49 -4.22 -2.49 13.88
C GLN A 49 -5.48 -1.73 13.45
N ARG A 50 -6.66 -2.33 13.59
CA ARG A 50 -7.93 -1.66 13.31
C ARG A 50 -8.11 -0.37 14.11
N ARG A 51 -7.79 -0.39 15.44
CA ARG A 51 -7.87 0.80 16.28
C ARG A 51 -6.85 1.87 15.89
N LEU A 52 -5.61 1.48 15.59
CA LEU A 52 -4.57 2.39 15.15
C LEU A 52 -4.94 3.06 13.84
N VAL A 53 -5.39 2.30 12.85
CA VAL A 53 -5.79 2.86 11.57
C VAL A 53 -6.99 3.78 11.70
N ASN A 54 -8.01 3.40 12.45
CA ASN A 54 -9.16 4.27 12.69
C ASN A 54 -8.76 5.56 13.42
N PHE A 55 -7.80 5.48 14.35
CA PHE A 55 -7.29 6.66 15.04
C PHE A 55 -6.53 7.59 14.08
N PHE A 56 -5.59 7.04 13.29
CA PHE A 56 -4.81 7.83 12.34
C PHE A 56 -5.64 8.31 11.14
N LYS A 57 -6.65 7.57 10.73
CA LYS A 57 -7.60 7.99 9.72
C LYS A 57 -8.46 9.18 10.16
N ALA A 58 -8.86 9.22 11.42
CA ALA A 58 -9.54 10.38 12.00
C ALA A 58 -8.62 11.60 12.15
N ASN A 59 -7.33 11.47 11.86
CA ASN A 59 -6.41 12.57 11.63
C ASN A 59 -6.48 12.97 10.15
N ASN A 60 -5.81 14.02 9.74
CA ASN A 60 -5.79 14.45 8.33
C ASN A 60 -5.13 13.39 7.41
N ALA A 61 -5.74 12.22 7.29
CA ALA A 61 -5.31 11.21 6.33
C ALA A 61 -5.92 11.55 4.98
N SER A 62 -5.28 12.45 4.26
CA SER A 62 -5.72 12.81 2.93
C SER A 62 -5.37 11.73 1.90
N THR A 63 -4.30 10.97 2.12
CA THR A 63 -3.84 9.88 1.25
C THR A 63 -3.71 8.57 2.02
N LEU A 64 -3.58 7.47 1.29
CA LEU A 64 -3.32 6.17 1.90
C LEU A 64 -1.93 6.13 2.57
N GLU A 65 -0.93 6.78 1.97
CA GLU A 65 0.43 6.87 2.48
C GLU A 65 0.49 7.54 3.85
N ASP A 66 -0.37 8.54 4.12
CA ASP A 66 -0.48 9.18 5.43
C ASP A 66 -0.86 8.19 6.53
N ILE A 67 -1.68 7.19 6.20
CA ILE A 67 -2.05 6.11 7.11
C ILE A 67 -0.90 5.12 7.26
N LEU A 68 -0.35 4.65 6.12
CA LEU A 68 0.70 3.62 6.10
C LEU A 68 1.95 4.06 6.85
N SER A 69 2.37 5.32 6.73
CA SER A 69 3.59 5.87 7.36
C SER A 69 3.59 5.83 8.89
N ARG A 70 2.39 5.74 9.51
CA ARG A 70 2.18 5.74 10.96
C ARG A 70 2.05 4.33 11.56
N LEU A 71 1.98 3.28 10.70
CA LEU A 71 1.91 1.90 11.16
C LEU A 71 3.32 1.38 11.48
N PRO A 72 3.51 0.67 12.61
CA PRO A 72 4.84 0.27 13.05
C PRO A 72 5.50 -0.77 12.14
N GLU A 73 4.72 -1.58 11.43
CA GLU A 73 5.23 -2.62 10.54
C GLU A 73 5.72 -2.07 9.18
N LEU A 74 5.36 -0.80 8.85
CA LEU A 74 5.55 -0.24 7.52
C LEU A 74 6.58 0.90 7.49
N SER A 75 7.37 0.94 6.44
CA SER A 75 8.15 2.08 6.00
C SER A 75 7.83 2.41 4.55
N LEU A 76 8.07 3.64 4.11
CA LEU A 76 7.74 4.10 2.77
C LEU A 76 8.99 4.68 2.11
N THR A 77 9.30 4.21 0.90
CA THR A 77 10.34 4.80 0.05
C THR A 77 9.72 5.88 -0.82
N ARG A 78 10.25 7.10 -0.75
CA ARG A 78 9.72 8.28 -1.42
C ARG A 78 10.66 8.76 -2.53
N ARG A 79 10.13 8.93 -3.75
CA ARG A 79 10.83 9.53 -4.90
C ARG A 79 10.22 10.87 -5.31
N GLY A 80 8.96 11.10 -4.95
CA GLY A 80 8.16 12.28 -5.25
C GLY A 80 6.98 12.42 -4.29
N ALA A 81 6.05 13.33 -4.60
CA ALA A 81 4.88 13.59 -3.78
C ALA A 81 3.64 12.75 -4.17
N TYR A 82 3.66 12.11 -5.36
CA TYR A 82 2.52 11.40 -5.93
C TYR A 82 2.26 10.05 -5.28
N GLY A 83 3.30 9.26 -5.05
CA GLY A 83 3.19 7.94 -4.46
C GLY A 83 4.46 7.51 -3.73
N MET A 84 4.32 6.59 -2.79
CA MET A 84 5.43 6.03 -2.02
C MET A 84 5.35 4.51 -2.01
N ASP A 85 6.49 3.84 -2.26
CA ASP A 85 6.59 2.38 -2.21
C ASP A 85 6.55 1.87 -0.77
N PRO A 86 5.61 1.01 -0.39
CA PRO A 86 5.57 0.43 0.94
C PRO A 86 6.59 -0.71 1.09
N ALA A 87 7.16 -0.82 2.29
CA ALA A 87 7.96 -1.94 2.75
C ALA A 87 7.42 -2.45 4.09
N ILE A 88 7.33 -3.77 4.25
CA ILE A 88 7.02 -4.44 5.52
C ILE A 88 8.33 -4.85 6.16
N ARG A 89 8.68 -4.30 7.34
CA ARG A 89 9.92 -4.68 8.06
C ARG A 89 11.17 -4.56 7.18
N SER A 90 11.22 -3.53 6.32
CA SER A 90 12.24 -3.31 5.28
C SER A 90 12.25 -4.30 4.10
N PHE A 91 11.40 -5.31 4.07
CA PHE A 91 11.12 -6.05 2.84
C PHE A 91 10.34 -5.17 1.86
N ASN A 92 10.84 -5.01 0.64
CA ASN A 92 10.27 -4.10 -0.34
C ASN A 92 10.12 -4.74 -1.73
N GLY A 93 9.52 -4.01 -2.66
CA GLY A 93 9.39 -4.42 -4.05
C GLY A 93 8.82 -5.84 -4.20
N GLY A 94 9.53 -6.71 -4.91
CA GLY A 94 9.12 -8.09 -5.14
C GLY A 94 9.15 -9.01 -3.91
N GLN A 95 9.64 -8.53 -2.76
CA GLN A 95 9.68 -9.31 -1.51
C GLN A 95 8.35 -9.31 -0.77
N ILE A 96 7.43 -8.38 -1.09
CA ILE A 96 6.09 -8.30 -0.52
C ILE A 96 5.02 -8.43 -1.61
N ASN A 97 3.82 -8.86 -1.22
CA ASN A 97 2.64 -8.75 -2.06
C ASN A 97 1.88 -7.47 -1.71
N VAL A 98 1.56 -6.65 -2.72
CA VAL A 98 0.62 -5.53 -2.59
C VAL A 98 -0.60 -5.84 -3.44
N LEU A 99 -1.75 -6.02 -2.80
CA LEU A 99 -2.99 -6.50 -3.42
C LEU A 99 -4.11 -5.49 -3.24
N VAL A 100 -5.02 -5.45 -4.19
CA VAL A 100 -6.30 -4.74 -4.09
C VAL A 100 -7.41 -5.77 -4.08
N ASP A 101 -8.11 -5.90 -2.95
CA ASP A 101 -9.20 -6.86 -2.75
C ASP A 101 -8.84 -8.30 -3.18
N GLY A 102 -7.61 -8.72 -2.87
CA GLY A 102 -7.04 -10.01 -3.23
C GLY A 102 -6.54 -10.14 -4.68
N MET A 103 -6.69 -9.10 -5.50
CA MET A 103 -6.23 -9.03 -6.88
C MET A 103 -4.77 -8.60 -6.97
N ARG A 104 -4.01 -9.23 -7.87
CA ARG A 104 -2.64 -8.82 -8.19
C ARG A 104 -2.67 -7.69 -9.19
N ILE A 105 -1.98 -6.61 -8.87
CA ILE A 105 -1.79 -5.46 -9.74
C ILE A 105 -0.29 -5.19 -9.77
N HIS A 106 0.23 -4.87 -10.93
CA HIS A 106 1.63 -4.45 -11.07
C HIS A 106 1.66 -3.05 -11.65
N GLY A 107 2.53 -2.19 -11.10
CA GLY A 107 2.87 -0.92 -11.70
C GLY A 107 3.51 -1.13 -13.07
N ALA A 108 3.47 -0.11 -13.91
CA ALA A 108 4.03 -0.12 -15.27
C ALA A 108 5.36 0.63 -15.38
N CYS A 109 5.84 1.22 -14.29
CA CYS A 109 7.07 1.99 -14.23
C CYS A 109 8.25 1.17 -13.71
N THR A 110 9.37 1.17 -14.45
CA THR A 110 10.63 0.55 -14.03
C THR A 110 11.19 1.18 -12.76
N ASP A 111 11.01 2.49 -12.58
CA ASP A 111 11.51 3.28 -11.47
C ASP A 111 10.53 3.36 -10.28
N LYS A 112 9.44 2.56 -10.35
CA LYS A 112 8.41 2.46 -9.31
C LYS A 112 7.79 3.81 -8.92
N MET A 113 7.53 4.66 -9.91
CA MET A 113 6.84 5.93 -9.74
C MET A 113 5.33 5.75 -9.54
N ASP A 114 4.79 4.57 -9.87
CA ASP A 114 3.38 4.21 -9.78
C ASP A 114 3.12 3.02 -8.84
N PRO A 115 3.45 3.12 -7.53
CA PRO A 115 3.17 2.05 -6.58
C PRO A 115 1.66 1.77 -6.52
N VAL A 116 1.28 0.50 -6.35
CA VAL A 116 -0.13 0.04 -6.39
C VAL A 116 -1.03 0.77 -5.36
N THR A 117 -0.45 1.29 -4.30
CA THR A 117 -1.15 2.04 -3.25
C THR A 117 -1.83 3.31 -3.77
N ILE A 118 -1.31 3.94 -4.82
CA ILE A 118 -1.87 5.19 -5.37
C ILE A 118 -3.21 5.00 -6.07
N TYR A 119 -3.53 3.78 -6.55
CA TYR A 119 -4.78 3.51 -7.26
C TYR A 119 -6.00 3.42 -6.33
N ILE A 120 -5.79 3.37 -5.01
CA ILE A 120 -6.85 3.28 -4.01
C ILE A 120 -6.93 4.56 -3.19
N GLU A 121 -8.05 5.26 -3.31
CA GLU A 121 -8.36 6.38 -2.45
C GLU A 121 -8.90 5.89 -1.09
N PRO A 122 -8.61 6.59 0.04
CA PRO A 122 -9.15 6.22 1.35
C PRO A 122 -10.67 6.07 1.39
N VAL A 123 -11.41 6.81 0.56
CA VAL A 123 -12.88 6.71 0.46
C VAL A 123 -13.36 5.40 -0.16
N ASN A 124 -12.50 4.72 -0.95
CA ASN A 124 -12.79 3.44 -1.60
C ASN A 124 -12.35 2.25 -0.77
N LEU A 125 -11.61 2.50 0.31
CA LEU A 125 -11.02 1.46 1.13
C LEU A 125 -11.95 1.10 2.29
N GLU A 126 -12.30 -0.17 2.42
CA GLU A 126 -13.00 -0.74 3.59
C GLU A 126 -12.02 -1.12 4.68
N THR A 127 -11.01 -1.90 4.33
CA THR A 127 -10.00 -2.38 5.27
C THR A 127 -8.62 -2.47 4.65
N LEU A 128 -7.61 -2.33 5.50
CA LEU A 128 -6.21 -2.62 5.20
C LEU A 128 -5.79 -3.85 5.99
N GLU A 129 -5.46 -4.94 5.28
CA GLU A 129 -4.95 -6.17 5.89
C GLU A 129 -3.44 -6.21 5.75
N LEU A 130 -2.73 -6.17 6.88
CA LEU A 130 -1.28 -6.40 6.94
C LEU A 130 -1.03 -7.81 7.47
N GLN A 131 -0.30 -8.61 6.72
CA GLN A 131 0.06 -9.96 7.08
C GLN A 131 1.57 -10.11 6.98
N THR A 132 2.22 -10.38 8.10
CA THR A 132 3.65 -10.65 8.15
C THR A 132 3.96 -12.10 7.74
N ALA A 133 5.22 -12.45 7.68
CA ALA A 133 5.76 -13.71 7.13
C ALA A 133 4.92 -14.96 7.42
N ALA A 134 4.53 -15.19 8.66
CA ALA A 134 3.81 -16.41 9.06
C ALA A 134 2.43 -16.58 8.38
N ASN A 135 1.79 -15.49 7.95
CA ASN A 135 0.48 -15.49 7.30
C ASN A 135 0.52 -14.77 5.94
N GLY A 136 1.64 -14.15 5.59
CA GLY A 136 1.76 -13.23 4.48
C GLY A 136 1.79 -13.87 3.09
N PHE A 137 1.94 -15.19 3.01
CA PHE A 137 2.04 -15.91 1.74
C PHE A 137 0.73 -16.58 1.29
N SER A 138 -0.36 -16.49 2.05
CA SER A 138 -1.63 -17.16 1.72
C SER A 138 -2.20 -16.75 0.36
N SER A 139 -2.01 -15.50 -0.04
CA SER A 139 -2.46 -14.94 -1.32
C SER A 139 -1.37 -14.88 -2.39
N GLY A 140 -0.20 -15.50 -2.15
CA GLY A 140 0.93 -15.56 -3.07
C GLY A 140 2.26 -15.69 -2.35
N ALA A 141 3.19 -16.41 -2.96
CA ALA A 141 4.54 -16.54 -2.46
C ALA A 141 5.18 -15.18 -2.18
N SER A 142 5.72 -14.99 -0.97
CA SER A 142 6.30 -13.74 -0.49
C SER A 142 7.17 -14.02 0.72
N ILE A 143 8.30 -13.35 0.83
CA ILE A 143 9.19 -13.45 2.00
C ILE A 143 8.95 -12.34 3.03
N GLY A 144 8.40 -11.18 2.63
CA GLY A 144 8.14 -10.04 3.52
C GLY A 144 6.71 -9.97 4.04
N GLY A 145 5.76 -10.59 3.34
CA GLY A 145 4.35 -10.54 3.73
C GLY A 145 3.42 -9.93 2.67
N THR A 146 2.21 -9.58 3.09
CA THR A 146 1.17 -9.07 2.19
C THR A 146 0.51 -7.83 2.77
N ILE A 147 0.34 -6.80 1.94
CA ILE A 147 -0.56 -5.66 2.14
C ILE A 147 -1.76 -5.90 1.23
N ASN A 148 -2.96 -6.05 1.77
CA ASN A 148 -4.17 -6.23 0.99
C ASN A 148 -5.17 -5.12 1.30
N MET A 149 -5.44 -4.28 0.31
CA MET A 149 -6.38 -3.17 0.38
C MET A 149 -7.75 -3.65 -0.07
N LYS A 150 -8.68 -3.84 0.87
CA LYS A 150 -10.05 -4.27 0.56
C LYS A 150 -10.90 -3.12 0.06
N ILE A 151 -11.55 -3.30 -1.08
CA ILE A 151 -12.49 -2.32 -1.64
C ILE A 151 -13.78 -2.32 -0.81
N ALA A 152 -14.26 -1.12 -0.48
CA ALA A 152 -15.49 -0.95 0.27
C ALA A 152 -16.71 -1.49 -0.49
N GLU A 153 -17.47 -2.34 0.16
CA GLU A 153 -18.69 -2.91 -0.39
C GLU A 153 -19.86 -1.91 -0.34
N PRO A 154 -20.84 -2.06 -1.26
CA PRO A 154 -22.10 -1.36 -1.12
C PRO A 154 -22.84 -1.77 0.15
N ASP A 155 -23.35 -0.78 0.91
CA ASP A 155 -24.12 -1.00 2.13
C ASP A 155 -25.59 -1.26 1.79
N TYR A 156 -26.18 -2.30 2.39
CA TYR A 156 -27.61 -2.57 2.26
C TYR A 156 -28.40 -1.76 3.28
N LEU A 157 -29.24 -0.89 2.79
CA LEU A 157 -30.09 -0.01 3.58
C LEU A 157 -31.51 -0.55 3.62
N ASN A 158 -32.08 -0.68 4.82
CA ASN A 158 -33.42 -1.24 5.02
C ASN A 158 -34.55 -0.40 4.42
N ASN A 159 -34.31 0.85 4.03
CA ASN A 159 -35.33 1.84 3.65
C ASN A 159 -35.06 2.52 2.30
N LYS A 160 -34.49 1.88 1.32
CA LYS A 160 -34.24 2.44 -0.02
C LYS A 160 -33.69 3.88 0.03
N LYS A 161 -32.76 4.15 0.93
CA LYS A 161 -32.18 5.49 1.09
C LYS A 161 -30.90 5.62 0.29
N VAL A 162 -30.73 6.79 -0.31
CA VAL A 162 -29.43 7.25 -0.78
C VAL A 162 -28.70 7.83 0.43
N THR A 163 -27.50 7.36 0.69
CA THR A 163 -26.58 7.99 1.64
C THR A 163 -25.34 8.45 0.90
N GLY A 164 -24.70 9.50 1.40
CA GLY A 164 -23.53 10.05 0.75
C GLY A 164 -22.56 10.69 1.74
N ILE A 165 -21.32 10.81 1.28
CA ILE A 165 -20.28 11.59 1.94
C ILE A 165 -19.65 12.50 0.90
N PHE A 166 -19.67 13.78 1.18
CA PHE A 166 -18.87 14.77 0.49
C PHE A 166 -17.72 15.18 1.40
N SER A 167 -16.50 15.23 0.86
CA SER A 167 -15.32 15.69 1.59
C SER A 167 -14.53 16.66 0.71
N SER A 168 -14.04 17.73 1.32
CA SER A 168 -13.16 18.70 0.68
C SER A 168 -12.07 19.10 1.65
N GLY A 169 -10.87 19.33 1.16
CA GLY A 169 -9.74 19.74 1.99
C GLY A 169 -8.74 20.59 1.23
N TYR A 170 -8.10 21.51 1.97
CA TYR A 170 -7.02 22.36 1.48
C TYR A 170 -5.82 22.32 2.41
N GLN A 171 -4.60 22.36 1.83
CA GLN A 171 -3.33 22.36 2.55
C GLN A 171 -2.40 23.43 1.98
N THR A 172 -1.68 24.13 2.84
CA THR A 172 -0.90 25.31 2.44
C THR A 172 0.46 25.00 1.84
N ALA A 173 1.17 23.97 2.31
CA ALA A 173 2.55 23.69 1.91
C ALA A 173 2.69 23.46 0.40
N ALA A 174 1.78 22.72 -0.21
CA ALA A 174 1.71 22.46 -1.65
C ALA A 174 0.56 23.18 -2.34
N LYS A 175 -0.16 24.10 -1.65
CA LYS A 175 -1.42 24.67 -2.15
C LYS A 175 -2.35 23.58 -2.70
N SER A 176 -2.34 22.42 -2.02
CA SER A 176 -3.07 21.25 -2.46
C SER A 176 -4.53 21.32 -2.05
N PHE A 177 -5.40 20.79 -2.90
CA PHE A 177 -6.78 20.57 -2.53
C PHE A 177 -7.25 19.20 -3.04
N TYR A 178 -8.25 18.66 -2.37
CA TYR A 178 -8.97 17.51 -2.84
C TYR A 178 -10.46 17.69 -2.64
N GLU A 179 -11.22 17.04 -3.50
CA GLU A 179 -12.67 16.90 -3.41
C GLU A 179 -13.03 15.45 -3.64
N SER A 180 -13.93 14.93 -2.82
CA SER A 180 -14.40 13.57 -2.91
C SER A 180 -15.89 13.48 -2.66
N LEU A 181 -16.61 12.76 -3.52
CA LEU A 181 -18.01 12.42 -3.36
C LEU A 181 -18.16 10.90 -3.38
N ARG A 182 -18.85 10.36 -2.39
CA ARG A 182 -19.26 8.97 -2.31
C ARG A 182 -20.77 8.90 -2.15
N LEU A 183 -21.40 8.04 -2.93
CA LEU A 183 -22.82 7.76 -2.87
C LEU A 183 -23.03 6.25 -2.68
N ASN A 184 -24.03 5.89 -1.90
CA ASN A 184 -24.50 4.53 -1.72
C ASN A 184 -26.02 4.49 -1.83
N TYR A 185 -26.53 3.54 -2.59
CA TYR A 185 -27.97 3.26 -2.74
C TYR A 185 -28.21 1.76 -2.59
N ALA A 186 -29.29 1.37 -1.91
CA ALA A 186 -29.74 -0.01 -1.84
C ALA A 186 -31.26 -0.13 -1.82
N ASP A 187 -31.79 -1.18 -2.42
CA ASP A 187 -33.22 -1.49 -2.53
C ASP A 187 -33.58 -2.89 -2.00
N GLY A 188 -32.77 -3.44 -1.11
CA GLY A 188 -32.98 -4.75 -0.52
C GLY A 188 -32.25 -5.89 -1.22
N LYS A 189 -32.33 -6.04 -2.55
CA LYS A 189 -31.56 -7.03 -3.32
C LYS A 189 -30.35 -6.44 -4.01
N TRP A 190 -30.46 -5.20 -4.47
CA TRP A 190 -29.41 -4.48 -5.16
C TRP A 190 -28.81 -3.41 -4.27
N ALA A 191 -27.50 -3.32 -4.26
CA ALA A 191 -26.81 -2.21 -3.65
C ALA A 191 -25.74 -1.67 -4.61
N PHE A 192 -25.62 -0.34 -4.66
CA PHE A 192 -24.71 0.39 -5.52
C PHE A 192 -23.86 1.32 -4.67
N ARG A 193 -22.58 1.41 -4.95
CA ARG A 193 -21.67 2.37 -4.35
C ARG A 193 -20.82 2.99 -5.43
N GLY A 194 -20.87 4.29 -5.56
CA GLY A 194 -20.02 5.06 -6.47
C GLY A 194 -19.20 6.08 -5.71
N SER A 195 -18.00 6.35 -6.17
CA SER A 195 -17.18 7.45 -5.67
C SER A 195 -16.36 8.10 -6.77
N VAL A 196 -16.07 9.38 -6.58
CA VAL A 196 -15.11 10.15 -7.36
C VAL A 196 -14.27 10.97 -6.41
N THR A 197 -12.95 11.01 -6.66
CA THR A 197 -12.02 11.85 -5.90
C THR A 197 -11.09 12.55 -6.88
N TYR A 198 -11.00 13.87 -6.79
CA TYR A 198 -10.04 14.68 -7.52
C TYR A 198 -9.03 15.28 -6.57
N ARG A 199 -7.75 15.30 -6.97
CA ARG A 199 -6.63 15.87 -6.22
C ARG A 199 -5.76 16.73 -7.11
N LYS A 200 -5.30 17.86 -6.55
CA LYS A 200 -4.31 18.72 -7.20
C LYS A 200 -3.31 19.21 -6.18
N ASN A 201 -2.04 19.01 -6.46
CA ASN A 201 -0.92 19.53 -5.70
C ASN A 201 -0.07 20.42 -6.60
N SER A 202 0.33 21.58 -6.09
CA SER A 202 1.41 22.37 -6.67
C SER A 202 2.76 21.94 -6.08
N ASN A 203 3.85 22.51 -6.58
CA ASN A 203 5.16 22.34 -5.94
C ASN A 203 5.12 22.80 -4.49
N TYR A 204 5.55 21.92 -3.55
CA TYR A 204 5.53 22.27 -2.15
C TYR A 204 6.77 23.08 -1.74
N ARG A 205 6.69 23.67 -0.53
CA ARG A 205 7.83 24.29 0.14
C ARG A 205 8.30 23.41 1.29
N SER A 206 9.63 23.23 1.39
CA SER A 206 10.28 22.56 2.50
C SER A 206 10.34 23.46 3.74
N GLY A 207 10.81 22.93 4.86
CA GLY A 207 11.15 23.76 6.04
C GLY A 207 12.19 24.80 5.68
N GLY A 208 11.96 26.04 6.14
CA GLY A 208 12.75 27.20 5.72
C GLY A 208 12.28 27.86 4.42
N GLY A 209 11.22 27.34 3.77
CA GLY A 209 10.52 28.00 2.67
C GLY A 209 11.08 27.73 1.27
N GLU A 210 12.09 26.88 1.10
CA GLU A 210 12.62 26.47 -0.20
C GLU A 210 11.55 25.76 -1.03
N LYS A 211 11.36 26.15 -2.30
CA LYS A 211 10.45 25.51 -3.22
C LYS A 211 11.07 24.26 -3.83
N ILE A 212 10.46 23.12 -3.62
CA ILE A 212 10.87 21.86 -4.24
C ILE A 212 10.19 21.76 -5.60
N ASN A 213 10.95 22.00 -6.67
CA ASN A 213 10.46 21.90 -8.03
C ASN A 213 10.16 20.42 -8.38
N PHE A 214 9.30 20.20 -9.37
CA PHE A 214 8.89 18.86 -9.81
C PHE A 214 8.27 18.02 -8.70
N SER A 215 7.47 18.63 -7.83
CA SER A 215 6.74 17.95 -6.77
C SER A 215 5.22 18.11 -6.87
N GLN A 216 4.74 18.68 -7.99
CA GLN A 216 3.33 18.82 -8.32
C GLN A 216 2.74 17.51 -8.85
N TYR A 217 1.40 17.38 -8.75
CA TYR A 217 0.64 16.37 -9.47
C TYR A 217 -0.85 16.69 -9.52
N GLU A 218 -1.55 16.09 -10.47
CA GLU A 218 -3.00 16.08 -10.56
C GLU A 218 -3.48 14.66 -10.79
N LYS A 219 -4.60 14.27 -10.14
CA LYS A 219 -5.20 12.96 -10.36
C LYS A 219 -6.71 12.96 -10.14
N ILE A 220 -7.37 12.01 -10.78
CA ILE A 220 -8.77 11.71 -10.56
C ILE A 220 -8.96 10.20 -10.43
N ASN A 221 -9.76 9.79 -9.44
CA ASN A 221 -10.06 8.40 -9.15
C ASN A 221 -11.58 8.19 -9.18
N TYR A 222 -12.03 7.14 -9.84
CA TYR A 222 -13.43 6.71 -9.89
C TYR A 222 -13.55 5.28 -9.39
N SER A 223 -14.60 4.98 -8.65
CA SER A 223 -14.98 3.61 -8.37
C SER A 223 -16.48 3.39 -8.44
N LEU A 224 -16.87 2.22 -8.91
CA LEU A 224 -18.24 1.74 -8.93
C LEU A 224 -18.25 0.29 -8.45
N SER A 225 -19.08 0.00 -7.46
CA SER A 225 -19.40 -1.36 -7.01
C SER A 225 -20.88 -1.59 -7.09
N VAL A 226 -21.27 -2.73 -7.63
CA VAL A 226 -22.65 -3.21 -7.68
C VAL A 226 -22.71 -4.56 -7.01
N LYS A 227 -23.62 -4.75 -6.06
CA LYS A 227 -23.81 -6.00 -5.34
C LYS A 227 -25.27 -6.44 -5.43
N TYR A 228 -25.48 -7.71 -5.75
CA TYR A 228 -26.79 -8.36 -5.81
C TYR A 228 -26.86 -9.50 -4.78
N LEU A 229 -27.91 -9.52 -3.96
CA LEU A 229 -28.19 -10.60 -3.02
C LEU A 229 -29.11 -11.63 -3.65
N GLN A 230 -28.63 -12.87 -3.74
CA GLN A 230 -29.39 -14.03 -4.19
C GLN A 230 -29.76 -14.90 -2.99
N GLY A 231 -30.94 -14.62 -2.43
CA GLY A 231 -31.36 -15.24 -1.18
C GLY A 231 -30.57 -14.76 0.03
N ASN A 232 -30.52 -15.56 1.08
CA ASN A 232 -29.95 -15.16 2.38
C ASN A 232 -28.43 -15.39 2.49
N TYR A 233 -27.85 -16.18 1.59
CA TYR A 233 -26.46 -16.65 1.75
C TYR A 233 -25.57 -16.36 0.56
N ASN A 234 -26.13 -15.97 -0.57
CA ASN A 234 -25.37 -15.75 -1.80
C ASN A 234 -25.35 -14.29 -2.20
N SER A 235 -24.23 -13.85 -2.71
CA SER A 235 -24.13 -12.53 -3.33
C SER A 235 -23.19 -12.54 -4.54
N ILE A 236 -23.51 -11.71 -5.52
CA ILE A 236 -22.65 -11.43 -6.68
C ILE A 236 -22.26 -9.97 -6.59
N ARG A 237 -20.96 -9.66 -6.78
CA ARG A 237 -20.46 -8.29 -6.78
C ARG A 237 -19.57 -8.04 -8.00
N ALA A 238 -19.83 -6.95 -8.69
CA ALA A 238 -18.98 -6.40 -9.73
C ALA A 238 -18.35 -5.10 -9.26
N ASP A 239 -17.05 -4.94 -9.48
CA ASP A 239 -16.29 -3.75 -9.12
C ASP A 239 -15.54 -3.22 -10.34
N VAL A 240 -15.54 -1.90 -10.50
CA VAL A 240 -14.70 -1.17 -11.46
C VAL A 240 -14.02 -0.03 -10.70
N LEU A 241 -12.71 0.09 -10.89
CA LEU A 241 -11.91 1.18 -10.36
C LEU A 241 -11.03 1.73 -11.47
N MET A 242 -11.02 3.05 -11.61
CA MET A 242 -10.23 3.79 -12.59
C MET A 242 -9.46 4.88 -11.87
N ASP A 243 -8.20 5.02 -12.20
CA ASP A 243 -7.32 6.08 -11.69
C ASP A 243 -6.56 6.70 -12.84
N ASP A 244 -6.53 8.02 -12.92
CA ASP A 244 -5.80 8.79 -13.93
C ASP A 244 -5.03 9.91 -13.24
N GLY A 245 -3.71 9.95 -13.47
CA GLY A 245 -2.82 10.98 -13.00
C GLY A 245 -2.05 11.62 -14.15
N TRP A 246 -1.80 12.91 -14.06
CA TRP A 246 -1.05 13.68 -15.03
C TRP A 246 -0.30 14.83 -14.38
N ASN A 247 0.63 15.45 -15.12
CA ASN A 247 1.48 16.52 -14.60
C ASN A 247 2.16 16.15 -13.28
N ILE A 248 2.78 14.98 -13.24
CA ILE A 248 3.34 14.41 -12.01
C ILE A 248 4.85 14.59 -12.01
N GLY A 249 5.33 15.46 -11.12
CA GLY A 249 6.76 15.70 -10.95
C GLY A 249 7.42 14.73 -9.96
N TYR A 250 8.67 14.39 -10.23
CA TYR A 250 9.52 13.53 -9.40
C TYR A 250 10.87 14.19 -9.13
N PRO A 251 11.02 14.96 -8.03
CA PRO A 251 12.25 15.75 -7.78
C PRO A 251 13.51 14.88 -7.60
N ALA A 252 13.36 13.63 -7.19
CA ALA A 252 14.49 12.70 -7.01
C ALA A 252 14.87 11.94 -8.29
N LEU A 253 14.17 12.15 -9.40
CA LEU A 253 14.37 11.43 -10.65
C LEU A 253 14.63 12.41 -11.81
N PRO A 254 15.31 11.98 -12.88
CA PRO A 254 15.62 12.86 -14.02
C PRO A 254 14.40 13.11 -14.92
N MET A 255 13.31 12.40 -14.75
CA MET A 255 12.12 12.44 -15.59
C MET A 255 10.86 12.71 -14.77
N ASP A 256 9.82 13.20 -15.42
CA ASP A 256 8.48 13.41 -14.89
C ASP A 256 7.50 12.43 -15.53
N VAL A 257 6.30 12.29 -14.92
CA VAL A 257 5.25 11.44 -15.47
C VAL A 257 4.19 12.31 -16.14
N GLY A 258 4.13 12.21 -17.46
CA GLY A 258 3.09 12.88 -18.24
C GLY A 258 1.72 12.25 -18.02
N TYR A 259 1.67 10.91 -17.91
CA TYR A 259 0.44 10.16 -17.66
C TYR A 259 0.71 8.86 -16.88
N ALA A 260 -0.10 8.62 -15.84
CA ALA A 260 -0.19 7.34 -15.14
C ALA A 260 -1.67 6.97 -14.99
N GLY A 261 -2.08 5.80 -15.47
CA GLY A 261 -3.47 5.37 -15.44
C GLY A 261 -3.65 3.90 -15.11
N ALA A 262 -4.65 3.58 -14.30
CA ALA A 262 -5.04 2.21 -13.97
C ALA A 262 -6.51 1.97 -14.28
N ARG A 263 -6.82 0.78 -14.82
CA ARG A 263 -8.17 0.25 -15.05
C ARG A 263 -8.24 -1.12 -14.41
N ILE A 264 -9.11 -1.27 -13.42
CA ILE A 264 -9.23 -2.48 -12.60
C ILE A 264 -10.69 -2.90 -12.59
N GLY A 265 -10.97 -4.14 -12.98
CA GLY A 265 -12.32 -4.72 -12.97
C GLY A 265 -12.34 -6.08 -12.32
N SER A 266 -13.41 -6.39 -11.60
CA SER A 266 -13.62 -7.74 -11.02
C SER A 266 -15.09 -8.13 -10.95
N LEU A 267 -15.31 -9.45 -10.97
CA LEU A 267 -16.59 -10.08 -10.71
C LEU A 267 -16.40 -11.16 -9.66
N SER A 268 -17.20 -11.16 -8.60
CA SER A 268 -17.10 -12.13 -7.52
C SER A 268 -18.47 -12.72 -7.16
N PHE A 269 -18.43 -14.00 -6.83
CA PHE A 269 -19.53 -14.73 -6.19
C PHE A 269 -19.11 -15.07 -4.77
N VAL A 270 -19.99 -14.86 -3.79
CA VAL A 270 -19.76 -15.21 -2.39
C VAL A 270 -20.97 -15.97 -1.87
N HIS A 271 -20.72 -17.16 -1.32
CA HIS A 271 -21.64 -17.91 -0.47
C HIS A 271 -21.16 -17.82 0.97
N GLU A 272 -22.01 -17.41 1.90
CA GLU A 272 -21.63 -17.29 3.32
C GLU A 272 -22.76 -17.82 4.23
N ASN A 273 -22.50 -18.96 4.89
CA ASN A 273 -23.36 -19.54 5.90
C ASN A 273 -22.52 -20.09 7.06
N ARG A 274 -22.26 -19.25 8.04
CA ARG A 274 -21.37 -19.53 9.18
C ARG A 274 -21.77 -20.72 10.05
N GLN A 275 -23.02 -21.19 9.93
CA GLN A 275 -23.55 -22.31 10.71
C GLN A 275 -23.31 -23.66 10.04
N LYS A 276 -22.92 -23.70 8.76
CA LYS A 276 -22.69 -24.92 7.98
C LYS A 276 -21.21 -25.30 7.96
N HIS A 277 -20.92 -26.53 7.52
CA HIS A 277 -19.55 -26.99 7.29
C HIS A 277 -18.81 -26.07 6.29
N LEU A 278 -19.40 -25.78 5.14
CA LEU A 278 -18.91 -24.74 4.25
C LEU A 278 -19.39 -23.38 4.77
N ALA A 279 -18.57 -22.75 5.62
CA ALA A 279 -18.91 -21.49 6.26
C ALA A 279 -18.87 -20.30 5.29
N LYS A 280 -17.93 -20.32 4.35
CA LYS A 280 -17.79 -19.31 3.30
C LYS A 280 -17.15 -19.93 2.07
N PHE A 281 -17.62 -19.55 0.91
CA PHE A 281 -16.98 -19.79 -0.38
C PHE A 281 -16.97 -18.49 -1.17
N GLN A 282 -15.85 -18.17 -1.78
CA GLN A 282 -15.70 -17.02 -2.66
C GLN A 282 -15.00 -17.44 -3.94
N LEU A 283 -15.53 -17.00 -5.07
CA LEU A 283 -14.88 -17.08 -6.39
C LEU A 283 -14.78 -15.66 -6.94
N LYS A 284 -13.59 -15.25 -7.40
CA LYS A 284 -13.38 -13.92 -7.99
C LYS A 284 -12.52 -14.01 -9.24
N GLY A 285 -13.05 -13.54 -10.36
CA GLY A 285 -12.30 -13.24 -11.57
C GLY A 285 -11.99 -11.75 -11.68
N TYR A 286 -10.83 -11.40 -12.23
CA TYR A 286 -10.40 -10.00 -12.37
C TYR A 286 -9.50 -9.79 -13.56
N ALA A 287 -9.51 -8.55 -14.05
CA ALA A 287 -8.55 -8.07 -15.02
C ALA A 287 -8.14 -6.64 -14.66
N ASN A 288 -6.89 -6.31 -14.91
CA ASN A 288 -6.41 -4.94 -14.77
C ASN A 288 -5.36 -4.60 -15.83
N GLN A 289 -5.27 -3.30 -16.09
CA GLN A 289 -4.28 -2.72 -16.98
C GLN A 289 -3.78 -1.41 -16.37
N VAL A 290 -2.47 -1.24 -16.36
CA VAL A 290 -1.77 -0.03 -15.93
C VAL A 290 -0.96 0.50 -17.08
N HIS A 291 -1.05 1.79 -17.33
CA HIS A 291 -0.25 2.55 -18.27
C HIS A 291 0.58 3.57 -17.52
N HIS A 292 1.82 3.72 -17.93
CA HIS A 292 2.72 4.72 -17.40
C HIS A 292 3.52 5.31 -18.56
N TYR A 293 3.56 6.64 -18.61
CA TYR A 293 4.35 7.37 -19.59
C TYR A 293 5.17 8.45 -18.88
N MET A 294 6.47 8.34 -18.94
CA MET A 294 7.38 9.34 -18.40
C MET A 294 8.28 9.89 -19.47
N ASP A 295 8.63 11.18 -19.33
CA ASP A 295 9.51 11.92 -20.20
C ASP A 295 10.27 13.00 -19.41
N ASP A 296 11.21 13.63 -20.06
CA ASP A 296 12.00 14.74 -19.51
C ASP A 296 11.72 16.09 -20.20
N THR A 297 10.62 16.19 -20.97
CA THR A 297 10.29 17.37 -21.79
C THR A 297 10.25 18.68 -20.99
N HIS A 298 9.86 18.62 -19.72
CA HIS A 298 9.77 19.79 -18.84
C HIS A 298 11.03 19.99 -17.98
N ARG A 299 12.06 19.16 -18.17
CA ARG A 299 13.32 19.27 -17.43
C ARG A 299 14.27 20.24 -18.11
N PRO A 300 14.91 21.17 -17.34
CA PRO A 300 15.90 22.08 -17.89
C PRO A 300 17.23 21.35 -18.15
N HIS A 301 17.94 21.77 -19.17
CA HIS A 301 19.32 21.34 -19.44
C HIS A 301 19.52 19.83 -19.63
N VAL A 302 18.61 19.18 -20.35
CA VAL A 302 18.72 17.76 -20.68
C VAL A 302 19.62 17.59 -21.88
N ALA A 303 20.69 16.81 -21.73
CA ALA A 303 21.67 16.55 -22.82
C ALA A 303 21.07 15.67 -23.93
N MET A 304 20.17 14.77 -23.58
CA MET A 304 19.49 13.86 -24.49
C MET A 304 18.09 13.58 -23.96
N HIS A 305 17.06 13.94 -24.74
CA HIS A 305 15.66 13.70 -24.34
C HIS A 305 15.29 12.23 -24.42
N MET A 306 14.42 11.80 -23.50
CA MET A 306 13.98 10.41 -23.38
C MET A 306 12.47 10.30 -23.16
N ASP A 307 11.88 9.30 -23.84
CA ASP A 307 10.51 8.84 -23.62
C ASP A 307 10.52 7.42 -23.08
N MET A 308 9.73 7.14 -22.04
CA MET A 308 9.64 5.81 -21.45
C MET A 308 8.19 5.40 -21.21
N PRO A 309 7.50 4.84 -22.21
CA PRO A 309 6.20 4.20 -22.03
C PRO A 309 6.32 2.84 -21.38
N GLY A 310 5.45 2.57 -20.42
CA GLY A 310 5.31 1.29 -19.76
C GLY A 310 3.86 0.80 -19.74
N VAL A 311 3.67 -0.52 -19.77
CA VAL A 311 2.38 -1.17 -19.66
C VAL A 311 2.46 -2.43 -18.83
N SER A 312 1.49 -2.60 -17.95
CA SER A 312 1.24 -3.82 -17.20
C SER A 312 -0.19 -4.30 -17.46
N LYS A 313 -0.38 -5.59 -17.73
CA LYS A 313 -1.69 -6.21 -17.89
C LYS A 313 -1.74 -7.47 -17.05
N THR A 314 -2.77 -7.63 -16.22
CA THR A 314 -2.97 -8.85 -15.42
C THR A 314 -4.41 -9.34 -15.57
N ILE A 315 -4.56 -10.62 -15.82
CA ILE A 315 -5.81 -11.34 -15.67
C ILE A 315 -5.63 -12.43 -14.63
N GLY A 316 -6.62 -12.64 -13.78
CA GLY A 316 -6.52 -13.64 -12.73
C GLY A 316 -7.87 -14.11 -12.21
N LEU A 317 -7.80 -15.24 -11.52
CA LEU A 317 -8.91 -15.87 -10.84
C LEU A 317 -8.44 -16.38 -9.49
N TYR A 318 -9.27 -16.29 -8.45
CA TYR A 318 -9.05 -17.03 -7.22
C TYR A 318 -10.35 -17.57 -6.63
N SER A 319 -10.24 -18.69 -5.94
CA SER A 319 -11.29 -19.24 -5.10
C SER A 319 -10.78 -19.36 -3.66
N GLU A 320 -11.66 -19.14 -2.69
CA GLU A 320 -11.38 -19.29 -1.25
C GLU A 320 -12.56 -19.99 -0.58
N ALA A 321 -12.28 -21.05 0.20
CA ALA A 321 -13.27 -21.80 0.95
C ALA A 321 -12.88 -21.86 2.43
N GLU A 322 -13.78 -21.44 3.31
CA GLU A 322 -13.67 -21.58 4.77
C GLU A 322 -14.59 -22.75 5.21
N ILE A 323 -13.97 -23.77 5.78
CA ILE A 323 -14.64 -25.03 6.14
C ILE A 323 -14.54 -25.20 7.66
N ASN A 324 -15.68 -25.30 8.34
CA ASN A 324 -15.75 -25.68 9.75
C ASN A 324 -15.68 -27.21 9.84
N ILE A 325 -14.54 -27.77 10.22
CA ILE A 325 -14.38 -29.21 10.43
C ILE A 325 -15.22 -29.62 11.65
N ASN A 326 -15.07 -28.84 12.72
CA ASN A 326 -15.87 -28.95 13.96
C ASN A 326 -15.80 -27.61 14.73
N LYS A 327 -16.37 -27.57 15.96
CA LYS A 327 -16.38 -26.34 16.78
C LYS A 327 -15.00 -25.82 17.17
N LYS A 328 -13.96 -26.63 17.09
CA LYS A 328 -12.58 -26.29 17.47
C LYS A 328 -11.63 -26.17 16.27
N GLN A 329 -12.04 -26.60 15.11
CA GLN A 329 -11.15 -26.66 13.95
C GLN A 329 -11.81 -26.07 12.71
N SER A 330 -11.10 -25.23 12.00
CA SER A 330 -11.47 -24.70 10.71
C SER A 330 -10.30 -24.78 9.72
N LEU A 331 -10.65 -24.94 8.45
CA LEU A 331 -9.71 -25.01 7.34
C LEU A 331 -10.07 -23.92 6.33
N LEU A 332 -9.11 -23.08 6.00
CA LEU A 332 -9.19 -22.13 4.90
C LEU A 332 -8.38 -22.66 3.74
N LEU A 333 -9.01 -22.90 2.62
CA LEU A 333 -8.38 -23.31 1.36
C LEU A 333 -8.45 -22.15 0.36
N ARG A 334 -7.37 -21.94 -0.37
CA ARG A 334 -7.35 -20.98 -1.47
C ARG A 334 -6.60 -21.56 -2.66
N ALA A 335 -7.16 -21.39 -3.85
CA ALA A 335 -6.50 -21.62 -5.12
C ALA A 335 -6.52 -20.33 -5.93
N ASP A 336 -5.42 -19.98 -6.57
CA ASP A 336 -5.32 -18.78 -7.40
C ASP A 336 -4.49 -19.02 -8.66
N ALA A 337 -4.88 -18.36 -9.74
CA ALA A 337 -4.16 -18.35 -11.01
C ALA A 337 -4.10 -16.92 -11.55
N SER A 338 -2.96 -16.53 -12.12
CA SER A 338 -2.83 -15.24 -12.78
C SER A 338 -1.81 -15.26 -13.90
N SER A 339 -2.05 -14.43 -14.91
CA SER A 339 -1.12 -14.14 -16.00
C SER A 339 -0.87 -12.64 -16.03
N THR A 340 0.38 -12.24 -15.89
CA THR A 340 0.83 -10.84 -15.91
C THR A 340 1.78 -10.64 -17.08
N PHE A 341 1.51 -9.63 -17.90
CA PHE A 341 2.37 -9.15 -18.98
C PHE A 341 2.93 -7.78 -18.60
N LEU A 342 4.25 -7.61 -18.74
CA LEU A 342 4.97 -6.35 -18.50
C LEU A 342 5.80 -5.99 -19.73
N LYS A 343 5.73 -4.73 -20.14
CA LYS A 343 6.58 -4.13 -21.15
C LYS A 343 6.89 -2.70 -20.76
N ALA A 344 8.14 -2.30 -20.86
CA ALA A 344 8.54 -0.90 -20.89
C ALA A 344 9.65 -0.72 -21.93
N SER A 345 9.67 0.42 -22.57
CA SER A 345 10.69 0.79 -23.56
C SER A 345 11.22 2.18 -23.25
N MET A 346 12.36 2.50 -23.83
CA MET A 346 12.95 3.83 -23.79
C MET A 346 13.35 4.23 -25.22
N THR A 347 13.01 5.44 -25.61
CA THR A 347 13.50 6.07 -26.83
C THR A 347 14.32 7.29 -26.44
N MET A 348 15.54 7.36 -26.91
CA MET A 348 16.48 8.45 -26.65
C MET A 348 16.68 9.27 -27.95
N TYR A 349 16.60 10.59 -27.79
CA TYR A 349 16.66 11.57 -28.90
C TYR A 349 17.90 12.43 -28.74
N GLN A 350 18.99 12.01 -29.41
CA GLN A 350 20.22 12.79 -29.43
C GLN A 350 20.18 13.78 -30.61
N PRO A 351 20.49 15.07 -30.41
CA PRO A 351 20.53 16.04 -31.49
C PRO A 351 21.42 15.61 -32.63
N GLY A 352 20.87 15.61 -33.86
CA GLY A 352 21.63 15.26 -35.12
C GLY A 352 21.84 13.76 -35.33
N GLN A 353 21.23 12.88 -34.52
CA GLN A 353 21.29 11.42 -34.69
C GLN A 353 19.89 10.81 -34.81
N LEU A 354 19.81 9.58 -35.31
CA LEU A 354 18.56 8.81 -35.30
C LEU A 354 18.20 8.44 -33.88
N PRO A 355 16.90 8.46 -33.51
CA PRO A 355 16.46 8.02 -32.20
C PRO A 355 16.92 6.59 -31.92
N MET A 356 17.42 6.37 -30.69
CA MET A 356 17.80 5.04 -30.19
C MET A 356 16.69 4.46 -29.35
N TYR A 357 16.24 3.27 -29.71
CA TYR A 357 15.16 2.55 -29.04
C TYR A 357 15.67 1.30 -28.36
N MET A 358 15.19 1.01 -27.12
CA MET A 358 15.42 -0.24 -26.42
C MET A 358 14.25 -0.62 -25.50
N LEU A 359 14.14 -1.91 -25.17
CA LEU A 359 13.20 -2.42 -24.19
C LEU A 359 13.86 -2.40 -22.79
N THR A 360 13.41 -1.53 -21.90
CA THR A 360 13.87 -1.48 -20.50
C THR A 360 13.27 -2.62 -19.67
N TRP A 361 11.99 -2.95 -19.91
CA TRP A 361 11.38 -4.23 -19.55
C TRP A 361 11.03 -4.99 -20.80
N PRO A 362 11.91 -5.90 -21.28
CA PRO A 362 11.62 -6.73 -22.43
C PRO A 362 10.34 -7.52 -22.21
N ASN A 363 9.48 -7.58 -23.22
CA ASN A 363 8.15 -8.21 -23.18
C ASN A 363 8.13 -9.48 -22.32
N ASN A 364 7.80 -9.32 -21.05
CA ASN A 364 7.86 -10.36 -20.03
C ASN A 364 6.45 -10.84 -19.69
N LYS A 365 6.23 -12.15 -19.70
CA LYS A 365 4.99 -12.78 -19.25
C LYS A 365 5.26 -13.69 -18.07
N LYS A 366 4.57 -13.43 -16.95
CA LYS A 366 4.60 -14.28 -15.76
C LYS A 366 3.24 -14.95 -15.58
N ASN A 367 3.23 -16.28 -15.66
CA ASN A 367 2.07 -17.12 -15.30
C ASN A 367 2.34 -17.73 -13.92
N GLN A 368 1.34 -17.66 -13.06
CA GLN A 368 1.43 -18.16 -11.69
C GLN A 368 0.16 -18.94 -11.35
N PHE A 369 0.34 -20.10 -10.75
CA PHE A 369 -0.72 -20.93 -10.17
C PHE A 369 -0.30 -21.29 -8.74
N GLY A 370 -1.20 -21.13 -7.77
CA GLY A 370 -0.91 -21.39 -6.36
C GLY A 370 -2.07 -22.00 -5.62
N ILE A 371 -1.75 -22.89 -4.69
CA ILE A 371 -2.72 -23.49 -3.76
C ILE A 371 -2.19 -23.28 -2.34
N SER A 372 -3.04 -22.80 -1.45
CA SER A 372 -2.72 -22.63 -0.03
C SER A 372 -3.80 -23.21 0.87
N SER A 373 -3.35 -23.64 2.06
CA SER A 373 -4.21 -24.11 3.14
C SER A 373 -3.80 -23.45 4.45
N SER A 374 -4.77 -23.14 5.30
CA SER A 374 -4.57 -22.66 6.66
C SER A 374 -5.48 -23.44 7.59
N TRP A 375 -4.91 -24.32 8.38
CA TRP A 375 -5.64 -25.10 9.40
C TRP A 375 -5.52 -24.42 10.75
N LEU A 376 -6.65 -24.09 11.33
CA LEU A 376 -6.78 -23.46 12.62
C LEU A 376 -7.36 -24.48 13.61
N TRP A 377 -6.65 -24.72 14.70
CA TRP A 377 -7.03 -25.65 15.75
C TRP A 377 -7.05 -24.94 17.10
N GLN A 378 -8.26 -24.75 17.62
CA GLN A 378 -8.52 -24.24 18.98
C GLN A 378 -8.51 -25.44 19.93
N ILE A 379 -7.40 -25.66 20.67
CA ILE A 379 -7.29 -26.76 21.62
C ILE A 379 -8.28 -26.57 22.78
N ASP A 380 -8.21 -25.37 23.39
CA ASP A 380 -9.08 -24.93 24.48
C ASP A 380 -9.32 -23.41 24.39
N SER A 381 -9.95 -22.81 25.38
CA SER A 381 -10.23 -21.36 25.41
C SER A 381 -8.98 -20.48 25.45
N SER A 382 -7.82 -21.04 25.81
CA SER A 382 -6.56 -20.32 25.98
C SER A 382 -5.54 -20.59 24.87
N MET A 383 -5.56 -21.77 24.23
CA MET A 383 -4.52 -22.21 23.30
C MET A 383 -5.07 -22.45 21.89
N LYS A 384 -4.33 -21.94 20.91
CA LYS A 384 -4.64 -22.07 19.50
C LYS A 384 -3.38 -22.32 18.67
N TRP A 385 -3.45 -23.28 17.76
CA TRP A 385 -2.47 -23.51 16.71
C TRP A 385 -3.03 -23.06 15.36
N GLN A 386 -2.13 -22.58 14.50
CA GLN A 386 -2.42 -22.34 13.10
C GLN A 386 -1.27 -22.86 12.26
N LEU A 387 -1.58 -23.76 11.33
CA LEU A 387 -0.63 -24.31 10.36
C LEU A 387 -1.00 -23.78 8.98
N ASN A 388 -0.03 -23.20 8.29
CA ASN A 388 -0.22 -22.69 6.93
C ASN A 388 0.76 -23.37 5.99
N ALA A 389 0.29 -23.70 4.80
CA ALA A 389 1.09 -24.25 3.72
C ALA A 389 0.66 -23.65 2.38
N ARG A 390 1.62 -23.45 1.47
CA ARG A 390 1.34 -23.01 0.10
C ARG A 390 2.39 -23.56 -0.87
N VAL A 391 1.93 -23.95 -2.06
CA VAL A 391 2.78 -24.29 -3.19
C VAL A 391 2.38 -23.41 -4.37
N ASP A 392 3.39 -22.85 -5.06
CA ASP A 392 3.22 -22.05 -6.28
C ASP A 392 4.02 -22.67 -7.43
N TYR A 393 3.41 -22.77 -8.59
CA TYR A 393 4.10 -22.95 -9.87
C TYR A 393 4.15 -21.60 -10.59
N ILE A 394 5.36 -21.13 -10.93
CA ILE A 394 5.55 -19.83 -11.57
C ILE A 394 6.44 -20.02 -12.80
N ARG A 395 5.94 -19.57 -13.95
CA ARG A 395 6.68 -19.47 -15.20
C ARG A 395 6.83 -18.01 -15.61
N ALA A 396 8.06 -17.53 -15.74
CA ALA A 396 8.40 -16.24 -16.33
C ALA A 396 9.11 -16.44 -17.66
N ALA A 397 8.73 -15.70 -18.70
CA ALA A 397 9.28 -15.85 -20.04
C ALA A 397 9.27 -14.54 -20.81
N LEU A 398 10.29 -14.33 -21.65
CA LEU A 398 10.30 -13.33 -22.71
C LEU A 398 9.42 -13.83 -23.87
N THR A 399 8.55 -12.96 -24.42
CA THR A 399 7.50 -13.38 -25.34
C THR A 399 7.67 -12.87 -26.78
N SER A 400 8.60 -11.94 -27.03
CA SER A 400 8.91 -11.45 -28.39
C SER A 400 10.34 -11.80 -28.80
N GLU A 401 10.57 -11.95 -30.09
CA GLU A 401 11.92 -12.17 -30.63
C GLU A 401 12.84 -10.97 -30.35
N GLU A 402 12.33 -9.75 -30.45
CA GLU A 402 13.05 -8.54 -30.07
C GLU A 402 13.58 -8.61 -28.63
N ALA A 403 12.74 -9.03 -27.68
CA ALA A 403 13.14 -9.18 -26.28
C ALA A 403 14.19 -10.27 -26.09
N LYS A 404 14.10 -11.38 -26.83
CA LYS A 404 15.10 -12.46 -26.77
C LYS A 404 16.44 -12.04 -27.40
N ASN A 405 16.38 -11.35 -28.55
CA ASN A 405 17.57 -10.82 -29.23
C ASN A 405 18.30 -9.81 -28.33
N GLN A 406 17.55 -8.90 -27.68
CA GLN A 406 18.13 -7.95 -26.73
C GLN A 406 18.77 -8.65 -25.52
N ALA A 407 18.15 -9.67 -24.96
CA ALA A 407 18.75 -10.48 -23.90
C ALA A 407 20.01 -11.23 -24.36
N GLY A 408 20.07 -11.62 -25.62
CA GLY A 408 21.22 -12.26 -26.25
C GLY A 408 22.47 -11.37 -26.33
N ILE A 409 22.35 -10.03 -26.23
CA ILE A 409 23.49 -9.10 -26.18
C ILE A 409 24.42 -9.42 -24.98
N PHE A 410 23.86 -9.91 -23.89
CA PHE A 410 24.62 -10.35 -22.70
C PHE A 410 24.81 -11.86 -22.64
N ASP A 411 24.69 -12.56 -23.77
CA ASP A 411 24.77 -14.04 -23.86
C ASP A 411 23.73 -14.77 -22.99
N TYR A 412 22.59 -14.12 -22.73
CA TYR A 412 21.49 -14.69 -21.95
C TYR A 412 20.62 -15.59 -22.83
N GLN A 413 20.96 -16.88 -22.86
CA GLN A 413 20.20 -17.88 -23.64
C GLN A 413 18.89 -18.29 -22.96
N GLN A 414 18.70 -17.96 -21.65
CA GLN A 414 17.54 -18.39 -20.88
C GLN A 414 16.34 -17.43 -20.99
N ALA A 415 15.58 -17.53 -22.08
CA ALA A 415 14.38 -16.74 -22.30
C ALA A 415 13.18 -17.10 -21.38
N SER A 416 13.24 -18.23 -20.67
CA SER A 416 12.17 -18.63 -19.76
C SER A 416 12.69 -19.40 -18.54
N LYS A 417 11.98 -19.29 -17.39
CA LYS A 417 12.29 -20.00 -16.15
C LYS A 417 11.02 -20.49 -15.47
N ASN A 418 11.03 -21.76 -15.11
CA ASN A 418 9.99 -22.38 -14.26
C ASN A 418 10.50 -22.49 -12.83
N ASN A 419 9.64 -22.22 -11.86
CA ASN A 419 9.95 -22.36 -10.44
C ASN A 419 8.78 -23.00 -9.71
N ILE A 420 9.07 -23.91 -8.79
CA ILE A 420 8.11 -24.41 -7.81
C ILE A 420 8.55 -23.85 -6.46
N LEU A 421 7.70 -23.05 -5.82
CA LEU A 421 7.96 -22.45 -4.53
C LEU A 421 7.13 -23.15 -3.45
N LYS A 422 7.74 -23.31 -2.28
CA LYS A 422 7.13 -23.97 -1.11
C LYS A 422 7.17 -23.00 0.05
N ASN A 423 6.01 -22.77 0.66
CA ASN A 423 5.88 -21.88 1.80
C ASN A 423 5.14 -22.61 2.91
N GLY A 424 5.57 -22.45 4.14
CA GLY A 424 4.93 -23.06 5.29
C GLY A 424 5.18 -22.28 6.56
N SER A 425 4.24 -22.32 7.49
CA SER A 425 4.40 -21.71 8.82
C SER A 425 3.61 -22.44 9.88
N VAL A 426 4.11 -22.34 11.09
CA VAL A 426 3.44 -22.77 12.32
C VAL A 426 3.33 -21.57 13.23
N GLN A 427 2.15 -21.35 13.76
CA GLN A 427 1.88 -20.28 14.71
C GLN A 427 1.15 -20.84 15.93
N PHE A 428 1.66 -20.50 17.12
CA PHE A 428 1.07 -20.81 18.38
C PHE A 428 0.60 -19.53 19.08
N THR A 429 -0.63 -19.54 19.57
CA THR A 429 -1.22 -18.44 20.34
C THR A 429 -1.61 -18.96 21.71
N LYS A 430 -1.21 -18.27 22.78
CA LYS A 430 -1.65 -18.54 24.16
C LYS A 430 -2.22 -17.30 24.81
N LYS A 431 -3.42 -17.42 25.34
CA LYS A 431 -3.98 -16.47 26.29
C LYS A 431 -3.51 -16.90 27.67
N ILE A 432 -2.61 -16.13 28.29
CA ILE A 432 -2.12 -16.40 29.65
C ILE A 432 -3.23 -16.12 30.66
N ASN A 433 -3.96 -15.04 30.41
CA ASN A 433 -5.17 -14.68 31.15
C ASN A 433 -6.07 -13.80 30.24
N ASN A 434 -7.13 -13.21 30.79
CA ASN A 434 -8.08 -12.38 30.03
C ASN A 434 -7.47 -11.10 29.45
N THR A 435 -6.31 -10.68 29.92
CA THR A 435 -5.65 -9.44 29.51
C THR A 435 -4.36 -9.68 28.72
N ILE A 436 -3.67 -10.80 28.92
CA ILE A 436 -2.37 -11.10 28.31
C ILE A 436 -2.53 -12.22 27.29
N LYS A 437 -2.09 -11.94 26.07
CA LYS A 437 -2.04 -12.88 24.96
C LYS A 437 -0.64 -12.86 24.35
N THR A 438 -0.05 -14.02 24.09
CA THR A 438 1.22 -14.20 23.42
C THR A 438 1.04 -14.98 22.12
N ASN A 439 1.89 -14.69 21.13
CA ASN A 439 2.00 -15.46 19.89
C ASN A 439 3.48 -15.76 19.63
N ALA A 440 3.75 -16.96 19.13
CA ALA A 440 5.05 -17.34 18.58
C ALA A 440 4.82 -17.97 17.21
N SER A 441 5.67 -17.69 16.24
CA SER A 441 5.59 -18.29 14.92
C SER A 441 6.95 -18.53 14.30
N ILE A 442 7.01 -19.55 13.46
CA ILE A 442 8.14 -19.86 12.58
C ILE A 442 7.57 -20.03 11.18
N ALA A 443 8.26 -19.48 10.18
CA ALA A 443 7.86 -19.56 8.79
C ALA A 443 9.07 -19.84 7.90
N TYR A 444 8.88 -20.69 6.88
CA TYR A 444 9.75 -20.85 5.73
C TYR A 444 9.02 -20.32 4.51
N THR A 445 9.63 -19.36 3.80
CA THR A 445 8.99 -18.69 2.67
C THR A 445 9.98 -18.48 1.52
N GLU A 446 9.45 -18.49 0.29
CA GLU A 446 10.25 -18.34 -0.93
C GLU A 446 9.62 -17.26 -1.83
N ARG A 447 10.44 -16.59 -2.64
CA ARG A 447 9.98 -15.72 -3.74
C ARG A 447 10.84 -15.88 -4.99
N VAL A 448 10.25 -15.68 -6.16
CA VAL A 448 11.00 -15.58 -7.42
C VAL A 448 11.52 -14.15 -7.64
N PRO A 449 12.63 -13.99 -8.42
CA PRO A 449 13.06 -12.67 -8.88
C PRO A 449 11.97 -11.91 -9.64
N THR A 450 11.97 -10.58 -9.52
CA THR A 450 11.08 -9.69 -10.29
C THR A 450 11.48 -9.62 -11.77
N ALA A 451 10.66 -8.93 -12.57
CA ALA A 451 10.97 -8.67 -13.98
C ALA A 451 12.25 -7.83 -14.12
N SER A 452 12.44 -6.79 -13.28
CA SER A 452 13.66 -5.97 -13.28
C SER A 452 14.89 -6.76 -12.89
N GLU A 453 14.81 -7.55 -11.82
CA GLU A 453 15.93 -8.37 -11.34
C GLU A 453 16.37 -9.44 -12.37
N ARG A 454 15.41 -9.96 -13.15
CA ARG A 454 15.68 -11.07 -14.09
C ARG A 454 15.96 -10.61 -15.52
N TYR A 455 15.23 -9.60 -16.00
CA TYR A 455 15.22 -9.20 -17.41
C TYR A 455 15.35 -7.69 -17.63
N GLY A 456 15.56 -6.89 -16.58
CA GLY A 456 15.77 -5.45 -16.73
C GLY A 456 16.96 -5.17 -17.63
N PHE A 457 16.85 -4.16 -18.49
CA PHE A 457 17.89 -3.83 -19.43
C PHE A 457 18.22 -2.34 -19.35
N TYR A 458 19.41 -2.03 -18.84
CA TYR A 458 19.90 -0.67 -18.57
C TYR A 458 18.88 0.20 -17.83
N LEU A 459 18.39 -0.33 -16.69
CA LEU A 459 17.52 0.45 -15.80
C LEU A 459 18.37 1.42 -14.99
N PHE A 460 18.32 2.71 -15.33
CA PHE A 460 19.06 3.71 -14.57
C PHE A 460 18.45 3.92 -13.20
N ASN A 461 19.26 3.81 -12.16
CA ASN A 461 18.85 4.07 -10.78
C ASN A 461 19.44 5.41 -10.30
N SER A 462 18.62 6.44 -10.24
CA SER A 462 19.06 7.79 -9.87
C SER A 462 19.60 7.90 -8.44
N ASN A 463 19.30 6.94 -7.55
CA ASN A 463 19.78 6.98 -6.17
C ASN A 463 21.28 6.71 -6.05
N ASP A 464 21.80 5.78 -6.83
CA ASP A 464 23.25 5.44 -6.85
C ASP A 464 23.96 5.83 -8.16
N GLY A 465 23.20 6.26 -9.16
CA GLY A 465 23.73 6.70 -10.44
C GLY A 465 24.24 5.58 -11.35
N TYR A 466 23.78 4.33 -11.18
CA TYR A 466 24.19 3.19 -12.00
C TYR A 466 23.07 2.73 -12.93
N ASP A 467 23.47 2.21 -14.11
CA ASP A 467 22.62 1.40 -14.96
C ASP A 467 22.54 -0.03 -14.42
N TYR A 468 21.33 -0.63 -14.42
CA TYR A 468 21.12 -1.98 -13.92
C TYR A 468 20.72 -2.95 -15.02
N ILE A 469 21.35 -4.12 -15.04
CA ILE A 469 21.06 -5.21 -15.97
C ILE A 469 20.54 -6.40 -15.15
N GLY A 470 19.44 -6.98 -15.60
CA GLY A 470 18.85 -8.18 -15.02
C GLY A 470 19.71 -9.41 -15.24
N ASN A 471 19.48 -10.46 -14.43
CA ASN A 471 20.14 -11.74 -14.55
C ASN A 471 19.11 -12.88 -14.58
N PRO A 472 18.90 -13.55 -15.74
CA PRO A 472 17.89 -14.61 -15.87
C PRO A 472 18.22 -15.87 -15.06
N TYR A 473 19.49 -16.03 -14.63
CA TYR A 473 19.95 -17.20 -13.86
C TYR A 473 19.72 -17.09 -12.36
N LEU A 474 19.16 -15.98 -11.87
CA LEU A 474 18.87 -15.80 -10.45
C LEU A 474 18.02 -16.94 -9.88
N LEU A 475 18.41 -17.39 -8.70
CA LEU A 475 17.69 -18.35 -7.89
C LEU A 475 16.62 -17.65 -7.05
N PRO A 476 15.53 -18.34 -6.67
CA PRO A 476 14.59 -17.83 -5.69
C PRO A 476 15.24 -17.52 -4.34
N GLU A 477 14.85 -16.42 -3.72
CA GLU A 477 15.18 -16.14 -2.31
C GLU A 477 14.38 -17.08 -1.40
N LYS A 478 15.00 -17.50 -0.29
CA LYS A 478 14.43 -18.43 0.70
C LYS A 478 14.65 -17.85 2.09
N ALA A 479 13.57 -17.59 2.83
CA ALA A 479 13.64 -16.98 4.15
C ALA A 479 13.15 -17.94 5.24
N LEU A 480 13.96 -18.13 6.27
CA LEU A 480 13.55 -18.73 7.55
C LEU A 480 13.32 -17.58 8.54
N GLN A 481 12.13 -17.50 9.11
CA GLN A 481 11.69 -16.38 9.90
C GLN A 481 11.09 -16.85 11.22
N ALA A 482 11.32 -16.08 12.28
CA ALA A 482 10.73 -16.29 13.60
C ALA A 482 10.15 -14.99 14.13
N GLU A 483 9.02 -15.07 14.80
CA GLU A 483 8.38 -13.92 15.44
C GLU A 483 7.79 -14.32 16.80
N ILE A 484 8.00 -13.47 17.79
CA ILE A 484 7.34 -13.56 19.10
C ILE A 484 6.65 -12.23 19.35
N SER A 485 5.39 -12.28 19.75
CA SER A 485 4.66 -11.07 20.12
C SER A 485 3.85 -11.29 21.40
N ALA A 486 3.73 -10.21 22.19
CA ALA A 486 2.90 -10.16 23.39
C ALA A 486 1.96 -8.97 23.31
N SER A 487 0.73 -9.15 23.75
CA SER A 487 -0.25 -8.08 23.88
C SER A 487 -0.86 -8.09 25.29
N TYR A 488 -0.92 -6.90 25.88
CA TYR A 488 -1.58 -6.63 27.16
C TYR A 488 -2.79 -5.73 26.90
N SER A 489 -3.99 -6.19 27.20
CA SER A 489 -5.25 -5.55 26.82
C SER A 489 -6.24 -5.47 27.99
N PRO A 490 -5.94 -4.71 29.07
CA PRO A 490 -6.88 -4.51 30.18
C PRO A 490 -7.96 -3.49 29.79
N ALA A 491 -9.23 -3.86 29.91
CA ALA A 491 -10.38 -3.00 29.63
C ALA A 491 -10.29 -2.28 28.27
N ARG A 492 -10.08 -0.95 28.29
CA ARG A 492 -9.99 -0.10 27.08
C ARG A 492 -8.56 0.13 26.59
N ASN A 493 -7.57 -0.30 27.36
CA ASN A 493 -6.15 -0.11 27.06
C ASN A 493 -5.60 -1.27 26.26
N ARG A 494 -4.54 -1.02 25.50
CA ARG A 494 -3.81 -2.05 24.80
C ARG A 494 -2.36 -1.65 24.56
N VAL A 495 -1.46 -2.58 24.83
CA VAL A 495 -0.04 -2.51 24.51
C VAL A 495 0.32 -3.78 23.73
N GLN A 496 1.05 -3.64 22.65
CA GLN A 496 1.58 -4.78 21.90
C GLN A 496 3.07 -4.56 21.63
N LEU A 497 3.82 -5.63 21.76
CA LEU A 497 5.25 -5.70 21.42
C LEU A 497 5.45 -6.92 20.54
N SER A 498 6.24 -6.75 19.47
CA SER A 498 6.65 -7.84 18.56
C SER A 498 8.15 -7.76 18.32
N VAL A 499 8.82 -8.90 18.33
CA VAL A 499 10.22 -9.07 17.95
C VAL A 499 10.27 -10.09 16.84
N PHE A 500 11.03 -9.81 15.79
CA PHE A 500 11.15 -10.67 14.63
C PHE A 500 12.61 -10.84 14.20
N TYR A 501 12.86 -11.98 13.54
CA TYR A 501 14.14 -12.33 12.95
C TYR A 501 13.91 -13.07 11.64
N SER A 502 14.70 -12.75 10.61
CA SER A 502 14.63 -13.35 9.28
C SER A 502 16.04 -13.61 8.78
N ARG A 503 16.32 -14.85 8.36
CA ARG A 503 17.53 -15.23 7.62
C ARG A 503 17.12 -15.59 6.20
N ILE A 504 17.66 -14.85 5.23
CA ILE A 504 17.31 -14.97 3.81
C ILE A 504 18.51 -15.58 3.09
N HIS A 505 18.35 -16.77 2.55
CA HIS A 505 19.33 -17.43 1.67
C HIS A 505 19.11 -17.02 0.23
N HIS A 506 20.18 -17.00 -0.57
CA HIS A 506 20.19 -16.54 -1.95
C HIS A 506 19.60 -15.12 -2.09
N TYR A 507 19.90 -14.25 -1.12
CA TYR A 507 19.44 -12.87 -1.15
C TYR A 507 19.89 -12.19 -2.46
N ILE A 508 18.97 -11.51 -3.15
CA ILE A 508 19.26 -10.83 -4.42
C ILE A 508 19.82 -9.46 -4.10
N SER A 509 21.07 -9.24 -4.47
CA SER A 509 21.78 -7.96 -4.36
C SER A 509 22.36 -7.56 -5.70
N SER A 510 22.83 -6.32 -5.83
CA SER A 510 23.52 -5.82 -7.02
C SER A 510 25.03 -5.80 -6.82
N VAL A 511 25.77 -6.04 -7.88
CA VAL A 511 27.24 -5.94 -7.92
C VAL A 511 27.66 -5.17 -9.18
N THR A 512 28.74 -4.42 -9.06
CA THR A 512 29.32 -3.65 -10.20
C THR A 512 29.96 -4.59 -11.23
N GLU A 513 29.71 -4.32 -12.51
CA GLU A 513 30.31 -5.01 -13.66
C GLU A 513 31.32 -4.10 -14.35
N ALA A 514 32.61 -4.45 -14.25
CA ALA A 514 33.69 -3.62 -14.76
C ALA A 514 33.78 -3.58 -16.30
N ASN A 515 33.32 -4.64 -16.98
CA ASN A 515 33.50 -4.84 -18.42
C ASN A 515 32.26 -4.49 -19.25
N VAL A 516 31.30 -3.79 -18.68
CA VAL A 516 30.07 -3.39 -19.38
C VAL A 516 30.00 -1.86 -19.44
N SER A 517 29.85 -1.32 -20.64
CA SER A 517 29.71 0.13 -20.85
C SER A 517 28.35 0.61 -20.39
N THR A 518 28.29 1.83 -19.86
CA THR A 518 27.04 2.51 -19.50
C THR A 518 26.24 2.89 -20.75
N MET A 519 24.93 2.89 -20.64
CA MET A 519 24.01 3.39 -21.65
C MET A 519 23.54 4.81 -21.31
N THR A 520 23.28 5.07 -20.02
CA THR A 520 22.84 6.38 -19.55
C THR A 520 24.02 7.34 -19.47
N ILE A 521 23.88 8.53 -20.08
CA ILE A 521 24.90 9.57 -20.02
C ILE A 521 25.11 10.01 -18.58
N GLY A 522 26.37 9.96 -18.13
CA GLY A 522 26.73 10.34 -16.76
C GLY A 522 26.47 9.25 -15.70
N ALA A 523 26.10 8.05 -16.11
CA ALA A 523 26.02 6.92 -15.16
C ALA A 523 27.42 6.56 -14.61
N ASN A 524 27.47 6.20 -13.32
CA ASN A 524 28.71 5.83 -12.60
C ASN A 524 29.29 4.47 -13.03
N GLY A 525 28.53 3.69 -13.80
CA GLY A 525 28.88 2.34 -14.24
C GLY A 525 27.64 1.47 -14.38
N VAL A 526 27.88 0.16 -14.53
CA VAL A 526 26.81 -0.84 -14.67
C VAL A 526 26.84 -1.78 -13.48
N LYS A 527 25.65 -2.15 -12.99
CA LYS A 527 25.44 -3.20 -11.99
C LYS A 527 24.57 -4.32 -12.56
N THR A 528 24.85 -5.54 -12.10
CA THR A 528 23.99 -6.70 -12.36
C THR A 528 23.49 -7.30 -11.03
N TYR A 529 22.37 -8.00 -11.12
CA TYR A 529 21.82 -8.68 -9.94
C TYR A 529 22.50 -10.06 -9.75
N ARG A 530 22.86 -10.37 -8.51
CA ARG A 530 23.42 -11.67 -8.11
C ARG A 530 22.81 -12.17 -6.80
N ASN A 531 22.74 -13.49 -6.64
CA ASN A 531 22.42 -14.09 -5.35
C ASN A 531 23.66 -14.08 -4.46
N ILE A 532 23.59 -13.41 -3.30
CA ILE A 532 24.59 -13.55 -2.24
C ILE A 532 24.19 -14.67 -1.29
N PRO A 533 25.14 -15.28 -0.53
CA PRO A 533 24.88 -16.46 0.29
C PRO A 533 23.70 -16.30 1.24
N HIS A 534 23.68 -15.21 2.03
CA HIS A 534 22.58 -14.89 2.93
C HIS A 534 22.59 -13.44 3.39
N ALA A 535 21.43 -13.01 3.90
CA ALA A 535 21.22 -11.73 4.57
C ALA A 535 20.36 -11.94 5.83
N PHE A 536 20.44 -11.00 6.77
CA PHE A 536 19.69 -11.03 8.02
C PHE A 536 18.89 -9.74 8.18
N ILE A 537 17.64 -9.87 8.61
CA ILE A 537 16.80 -8.75 9.00
C ILE A 537 16.15 -9.09 10.35
N SER A 538 16.27 -8.20 11.32
CA SER A 538 15.65 -8.35 12.64
C SER A 538 15.11 -7.03 13.12
N GLY A 539 14.20 -7.05 14.07
CA GLY A 539 13.67 -5.80 14.59
C GLY A 539 12.66 -5.96 15.70
N LEU A 540 12.20 -4.81 16.13
CA LEU A 540 11.24 -4.64 17.21
C LEU A 540 10.15 -3.66 16.78
N GLU A 541 8.90 -4.02 17.03
CA GLU A 541 7.73 -3.20 16.80
C GLU A 541 6.93 -3.09 18.09
N ALA A 542 6.51 -1.88 18.45
CA ALA A 542 5.62 -1.67 19.57
C ALA A 542 4.47 -0.75 19.19
N SER A 543 3.32 -0.98 19.77
CA SER A 543 2.18 -0.07 19.69
C SER A 543 1.42 -0.05 20.99
N CYS A 544 0.92 1.12 21.37
CA CYS A 544 0.01 1.25 22.49
C CYS A 544 -1.19 2.14 22.14
N PHE A 545 -2.31 1.79 22.70
CA PHE A 545 -3.54 2.57 22.73
C PHE A 545 -4.04 2.60 24.17
N LEU A 546 -3.94 3.75 24.81
CA LEU A 546 -4.30 3.91 26.21
C LEU A 546 -5.39 4.97 26.33
N LYS A 547 -6.36 4.68 27.24
CA LYS A 547 -7.39 5.63 27.68
C LYS A 547 -7.20 5.91 29.18
N PRO A 548 -6.20 6.73 29.54
CA PRO A 548 -5.90 7.02 30.94
C PRO A 548 -7.09 7.66 31.66
N LEU A 549 -7.87 8.45 30.95
CA LEU A 549 -9.12 9.07 31.40
C LEU A 549 -10.19 8.92 30.31
N GLN A 550 -11.47 9.05 30.66
CA GLN A 550 -12.58 8.84 29.72
C GLN A 550 -12.51 9.68 28.42
N LYS A 551 -11.93 10.88 28.52
CA LYS A 551 -11.86 11.86 27.42
C LYS A 551 -10.48 11.96 26.76
N PHE A 552 -9.51 11.13 27.18
CA PHE A 552 -8.15 11.15 26.67
C PHE A 552 -7.81 9.84 25.99
N ASP A 553 -7.32 9.92 24.76
CA ASP A 553 -6.69 8.83 24.04
C ASP A 553 -5.19 9.13 23.91
N PHE A 554 -4.34 8.20 24.32
CA PHE A 554 -2.92 8.21 24.04
C PHE A 554 -2.60 7.05 23.12
N VAL A 555 -1.95 7.36 21.99
CA VAL A 555 -1.55 6.37 20.98
C VAL A 555 -0.07 6.57 20.69
N SER A 556 0.70 5.49 20.68
CA SER A 556 2.10 5.52 20.28
C SER A 556 2.47 4.29 19.48
N THR A 557 3.31 4.47 18.45
CA THR A 557 3.90 3.39 17.66
C THR A 557 5.41 3.57 17.62
N LEU A 558 6.13 2.47 17.66
CA LEU A 558 7.59 2.42 17.60
C LEU A 558 8.01 1.31 16.65
N ARG A 559 9.00 1.58 15.79
CA ARG A 559 9.65 0.58 14.95
C ARG A 559 11.16 0.73 14.98
N TYR A 560 11.83 -0.40 14.97
CA TYR A 560 13.27 -0.50 14.79
C TYR A 560 13.59 -1.72 13.93
N THR A 561 14.43 -1.54 12.91
CA THR A 561 14.91 -2.61 12.04
C THR A 561 16.42 -2.56 11.95
N TYR A 562 17.05 -3.72 12.05
CA TYR A 562 18.46 -3.91 11.86
C TYR A 562 18.67 -4.98 10.77
N ALA A 563 19.53 -4.69 9.79
CA ALA A 563 19.79 -5.62 8.71
C ALA A 563 21.25 -5.59 8.27
N LYS A 564 21.74 -6.76 7.83
CA LYS A 564 23.11 -6.96 7.35
C LYS A 564 23.18 -8.12 6.35
N ASP A 565 24.20 -8.08 5.51
CA ASP A 565 24.55 -9.18 4.63
C ASP A 565 25.49 -10.19 5.32
N TYR A 566 25.98 -11.19 4.55
CA TYR A 566 26.90 -12.24 5.02
C TYR A 566 28.31 -11.73 5.35
N LYS A 567 28.65 -10.48 4.98
CA LYS A 567 29.92 -9.81 5.29
C LYS A 567 29.79 -8.82 6.46
N ASP A 568 28.63 -8.82 7.14
CA ASP A 568 28.27 -7.84 8.18
C ASP A 568 28.04 -6.41 7.66
N GLU A 569 27.99 -6.20 6.34
CA GLU A 569 27.67 -4.91 5.73
C GLU A 569 26.18 -4.59 5.88
N PRO A 570 25.79 -3.32 6.08
CA PRO A 570 24.40 -2.93 6.16
C PRO A 570 23.67 -3.22 4.85
N LEU A 571 22.43 -3.71 4.91
CA LEU A 571 21.56 -3.77 3.73
C LEU A 571 20.99 -2.38 3.40
N PRO A 572 20.73 -2.09 2.12
CA PRO A 572 20.09 -0.83 1.74
C PRO A 572 18.59 -0.81 2.09
N GLY A 573 18.03 0.40 2.19
CA GLY A 573 16.60 0.59 2.41
C GLY A 573 16.14 0.34 3.85
N ILE A 574 17.03 0.50 4.84
CA ILE A 574 16.73 0.26 6.25
C ILE A 574 16.37 1.56 6.95
N ALA A 575 15.09 1.73 7.25
CA ALA A 575 14.61 2.91 8.00
C ALA A 575 15.19 2.93 9.43
N PRO A 576 15.56 4.13 9.96
CA PRO A 576 16.00 4.27 11.33
C PRO A 576 14.88 4.00 12.35
N LEU A 577 15.25 3.94 13.64
CA LEU A 577 14.28 3.92 14.74
C LEU A 577 13.32 5.11 14.58
N LYS A 578 12.02 4.83 14.56
CA LYS A 578 10.97 5.85 14.43
C LYS A 578 9.88 5.63 15.47
N ASN A 579 9.45 6.72 16.09
CA ASN A 579 8.33 6.78 17.03
C ASN A 579 7.30 7.81 16.54
N VAL A 580 6.03 7.47 16.61
CA VAL A 580 4.91 8.41 16.45
C VAL A 580 4.03 8.31 17.69
N SER A 581 3.87 9.43 18.40
CA SER A 581 3.08 9.50 19.63
C SER A 581 2.04 10.59 19.55
N SER A 582 0.82 10.33 20.00
CA SER A 582 -0.30 11.27 19.90
C SER A 582 -1.15 11.24 21.17
N ILE A 583 -1.52 12.42 21.64
CA ILE A 583 -2.47 12.65 22.71
C ILE A 583 -3.67 13.36 22.15
N ARG A 584 -4.86 12.80 22.30
CA ARG A 584 -6.14 13.42 21.91
C ARG A 584 -7.01 13.61 23.16
N TYR A 585 -7.46 14.84 23.36
CA TYR A 585 -8.48 15.20 24.34
C TYR A 585 -9.78 15.51 23.64
N GLN A 586 -10.85 14.75 23.97
CA GLN A 586 -12.16 14.87 23.36
C GLN A 586 -13.23 15.00 24.45
N PRO A 587 -13.47 16.24 24.96
CA PRO A 587 -14.46 16.44 26.03
C PRO A 587 -15.89 16.21 25.56
N ASN A 588 -16.25 16.59 24.33
CA ASN A 588 -17.58 16.47 23.74
C ASN A 588 -17.49 16.29 22.21
N LYS A 589 -18.08 17.23 21.45
CA LYS A 589 -18.06 17.25 19.98
C LYS A 589 -16.75 17.80 19.40
N ILE A 590 -15.94 18.43 20.24
CA ILE A 590 -14.64 18.99 19.83
C ILE A 590 -13.55 18.04 20.33
N PHE A 591 -12.52 17.85 19.52
CA PHE A 591 -11.29 17.22 19.97
C PHE A 591 -10.07 18.13 19.72
N TYR A 592 -9.10 18.02 20.60
CA TYR A 592 -7.79 18.64 20.51
C TYR A 592 -6.76 17.52 20.48
N GLN A 593 -5.78 17.62 19.59
CA GLN A 593 -4.75 16.59 19.47
C GLN A 593 -3.40 17.22 19.25
N VAL A 594 -2.40 16.66 19.95
CA VAL A 594 -0.99 16.91 19.71
C VAL A 594 -0.34 15.59 19.32
N GLU A 595 0.46 15.59 18.27
CA GLU A 595 1.20 14.42 17.80
C GLU A 595 2.68 14.80 17.63
N THR A 596 3.56 13.89 18.00
CA THR A 596 5.01 13.97 17.76
C THR A 596 5.44 12.84 16.85
N GLU A 597 6.31 13.14 15.91
CA GLU A 597 7.01 12.18 15.09
C GLU A 597 8.51 12.35 15.32
N MET A 598 9.19 11.28 15.75
CA MET A 598 10.60 11.27 16.07
C MET A 598 11.31 10.18 15.29
N ALA A 599 12.39 10.51 14.62
CA ALA A 599 13.30 9.54 14.01
C ALA A 599 14.72 9.74 14.49
N ALA A 600 15.39 8.63 14.81
CA ALA A 600 16.80 8.64 15.13
C ALA A 600 17.66 8.92 13.88
N ALA A 601 18.91 9.29 14.05
CA ALA A 601 19.86 9.35 12.95
C ALA A 601 20.09 7.93 12.37
N GLN A 602 20.21 7.83 11.04
CA GLN A 602 20.67 6.61 10.39
C GLN A 602 22.18 6.73 10.11
N ASN A 603 22.95 5.94 10.85
CA ASN A 603 24.42 5.90 10.73
C ASN A 603 24.91 4.58 10.10
N ARG A 604 24.01 3.61 9.86
CA ARG A 604 24.29 2.34 9.20
C ARG A 604 23.54 2.30 7.86
N PHE A 605 24.24 2.55 6.79
CA PHE A 605 23.70 2.69 5.44
C PHE A 605 24.68 2.09 4.43
N GLN A 606 24.22 1.81 3.23
CA GLN A 606 25.03 1.22 2.17
C GLN A 606 25.38 2.27 1.12
N VAL A 607 26.60 2.79 1.16
CA VAL A 607 27.11 3.82 0.22
C VAL A 607 27.00 3.35 -1.24
N SER A 608 27.30 2.06 -1.50
CA SER A 608 27.20 1.52 -2.86
C SER A 608 25.78 1.46 -3.42
N ALA A 609 24.76 1.68 -2.60
CA ALA A 609 23.36 1.80 -3.01
C ALA A 609 22.88 3.26 -3.10
N GLY A 610 23.81 4.24 -3.01
CA GLY A 610 23.49 5.66 -3.05
C GLY A 610 22.94 6.22 -1.75
N GLU A 611 23.12 5.52 -0.65
CA GLU A 611 22.69 5.99 0.67
C GLU A 611 23.79 6.74 1.39
N ASP A 612 23.41 7.66 2.24
CA ASP A 612 24.29 8.43 3.12
C ASP A 612 23.72 8.56 4.54
N LYS A 613 24.47 9.24 5.40
CA LYS A 613 24.06 9.50 6.77
C LYS A 613 22.88 10.44 6.83
N THR A 614 21.80 10.01 7.49
CA THR A 614 20.60 10.84 7.70
C THR A 614 20.55 11.34 9.15
N LYS A 615 20.27 12.64 9.32
CA LYS A 615 20.15 13.28 10.64
C LYS A 615 18.85 12.88 11.33
N SER A 616 18.87 12.87 12.67
CA SER A 616 17.66 12.74 13.48
C SER A 616 16.74 13.95 13.32
N TYR A 617 15.44 13.72 13.48
CA TYR A 617 14.46 14.82 13.50
C TYR A 617 13.35 14.56 14.51
N THR A 618 12.70 15.64 14.92
CA THR A 618 11.47 15.65 15.71
C THR A 618 10.50 16.63 15.09
N LEU A 619 9.29 16.18 14.81
CA LEU A 619 8.20 17.00 14.31
C LEU A 619 7.09 17.08 15.36
N TRP A 620 6.35 18.17 15.31
CA TRP A 620 5.16 18.41 16.12
C TRP A 620 4.00 18.77 15.22
N HIS A 621 2.85 18.17 15.50
CA HIS A 621 1.61 18.40 14.76
C HIS A 621 0.51 18.72 15.77
N VAL A 622 -0.35 19.70 15.44
CA VAL A 622 -1.52 20.06 16.25
C VAL A 622 -2.78 19.96 15.41
N ARG A 623 -3.86 19.48 16.02
CA ARG A 623 -5.14 19.27 15.33
C ARG A 623 -6.31 19.67 16.22
N LEU A 624 -7.32 20.24 15.59
CA LEU A 624 -8.58 20.60 16.18
C LEU A 624 -9.70 20.04 15.27
N GLY A 625 -10.65 19.33 15.84
CA GLY A 625 -11.80 18.84 15.09
C GLY A 625 -13.10 19.10 15.80
N LEU A 626 -14.14 19.37 15.02
CA LEU A 626 -15.51 19.61 15.46
C LEU A 626 -16.45 18.65 14.74
N ASN A 627 -17.20 17.87 15.50
CA ASN A 627 -18.34 17.08 15.02
C ASN A 627 -19.63 17.78 15.36
N SER A 628 -20.41 18.20 14.38
CA SER A 628 -21.64 18.95 14.58
C SER A 628 -22.75 18.46 13.67
N ILE A 629 -23.98 18.79 14.03
CA ILE A 629 -25.14 18.63 13.17
C ILE A 629 -25.54 20.02 12.69
N LEU A 630 -25.37 20.23 11.39
CA LEU A 630 -25.77 21.48 10.73
C LEU A 630 -26.71 21.14 9.56
N PHE A 631 -27.81 21.87 9.39
CA PHE A 631 -28.82 21.58 8.35
C PHE A 631 -29.33 20.13 8.36
N LYS A 632 -29.49 19.52 9.55
CA LYS A 632 -29.87 18.10 9.73
C LYS A 632 -28.88 17.10 9.12
N LYS A 633 -27.65 17.52 8.80
CA LYS A 633 -26.56 16.68 8.29
C LYS A 633 -25.44 16.63 9.31
N ASN A 634 -24.77 15.48 9.39
CA ASN A 634 -23.56 15.36 10.20
C ASN A 634 -22.41 16.01 9.45
N ILE A 635 -21.80 17.02 10.07
CA ILE A 635 -20.65 17.73 9.52
C ILE A 635 -19.47 17.54 10.48
N GLU A 636 -18.35 17.14 9.91
CA GLU A 636 -17.06 17.08 10.57
C GLU A 636 -16.15 18.14 9.95
N ILE A 637 -15.63 19.04 10.78
CA ILE A 637 -14.65 20.04 10.38
C ILE A 637 -13.38 19.75 11.14
N GLN A 638 -12.26 19.67 10.43
CA GLN A 638 -10.95 19.46 11.02
C GLN A 638 -9.98 20.49 10.47
N THR A 639 -9.23 21.12 11.36
CA THR A 639 -8.11 22.00 11.02
C THR A 639 -6.89 21.64 11.83
N GLY A 640 -5.74 22.00 11.36
CA GLY A 640 -4.49 21.74 12.07
C GLY A 640 -3.28 22.31 11.38
N MET A 641 -2.15 22.03 11.98
CA MET A 641 -0.85 22.40 11.47
C MET A 641 0.10 21.22 11.63
N GLU A 642 0.64 20.77 10.52
CA GLU A 642 1.71 19.77 10.45
C GLU A 642 3.07 20.48 10.46
N ASN A 643 4.07 19.83 11.04
CA ASN A 643 5.44 20.40 11.17
C ASN A 643 5.41 21.85 11.72
N VAL A 644 4.82 22.02 12.91
CA VAL A 644 4.54 23.33 13.53
C VAL A 644 5.77 24.23 13.59
N PHE A 645 6.95 23.65 13.85
CA PHE A 645 8.21 24.38 13.98
C PHE A 645 8.96 24.57 12.66
N ASP A 646 8.35 24.26 11.54
CA ASP A 646 8.91 24.41 10.18
C ASP A 646 10.29 23.75 10.02
N LYS A 647 10.45 22.56 10.63
CA LYS A 647 11.71 21.81 10.55
C LYS A 647 12.01 21.43 9.12
N ASN A 648 13.20 21.77 8.63
CA ASN A 648 13.73 21.21 7.37
C ASN A 648 14.29 19.81 7.64
N TYR A 649 13.75 18.79 6.96
CA TYR A 649 14.12 17.40 7.17
C TYR A 649 13.80 16.54 5.93
N HIS A 650 14.47 15.40 5.85
CA HIS A 650 14.13 14.29 4.98
C HIS A 650 14.17 12.98 5.79
N GLU A 651 13.47 11.95 5.36
CA GLU A 651 13.64 10.60 5.91
C GLU A 651 14.75 9.86 5.17
N HIS A 652 15.32 8.83 5.80
CA HIS A 652 16.39 8.04 5.19
C HIS A 652 16.00 7.36 3.86
N LEU A 653 14.72 7.05 3.69
CA LEU A 653 14.17 6.44 2.47
C LEU A 653 13.67 7.46 1.45
N ASP A 654 13.98 8.74 1.61
CA ASP A 654 13.70 9.77 0.61
C ASP A 654 14.87 9.85 -0.36
N TRP A 655 14.68 9.38 -1.59
CA TRP A 655 15.71 9.37 -2.62
C TRP A 655 16.23 10.78 -2.91
N GLY A 656 17.52 10.89 -3.17
CA GLY A 656 18.20 12.16 -3.39
C GLY A 656 18.13 13.12 -2.18
N ASN A 657 17.79 12.61 -0.98
CA ASN A 657 17.64 13.41 0.24
C ASN A 657 16.68 14.61 0.08
N ILE A 658 15.69 14.49 -0.79
CA ILE A 658 14.74 15.56 -1.10
C ILE A 658 13.97 15.92 0.17
N ALA A 659 14.11 17.18 0.59
CA ALA A 659 13.46 17.70 1.78
C ALA A 659 11.93 17.52 1.71
N ARG A 660 11.32 17.16 2.84
CA ARG A 660 9.87 16.99 2.98
C ARG A 660 9.16 18.34 3.21
N PRO A 661 7.84 18.42 3.05
CA PRO A 661 7.08 19.64 3.28
C PRO A 661 7.37 20.26 4.65
N GLY A 662 7.56 21.57 4.66
CA GLY A 662 7.69 22.38 5.86
C GLY A 662 6.36 22.52 6.59
N ARG A 663 6.17 23.65 7.30
CA ARG A 663 4.91 23.94 8.00
C ARG A 663 3.73 23.90 7.04
N ASN A 664 2.71 23.13 7.40
CA ASN A 664 1.55 22.88 6.56
C ASN A 664 0.25 23.05 7.37
N ALA A 665 -0.39 24.20 7.23
CA ALA A 665 -1.73 24.41 7.77
C ALA A 665 -2.77 23.74 6.83
N TYR A 666 -3.82 23.18 7.40
CA TYR A 666 -4.88 22.53 6.62
C TYR A 666 -6.26 22.76 7.20
N LEU A 667 -7.25 22.68 6.32
CA LEU A 667 -8.68 22.65 6.64
C LEU A 667 -9.33 21.52 5.86
N GLN A 668 -10.13 20.72 6.53
CA GLN A 668 -10.92 19.63 5.95
C GLN A 668 -12.37 19.74 6.42
N ILE A 669 -13.29 19.54 5.50
CA ILE A 669 -14.73 19.52 5.77
C ILE A 669 -15.29 18.21 5.20
N LYS A 670 -16.10 17.52 6.00
CA LYS A 670 -16.76 16.28 5.61
C LYS A 670 -18.24 16.38 5.98
N MET A 671 -19.09 16.18 5.01
CA MET A 671 -20.55 16.23 5.16
C MET A 671 -21.14 14.87 4.84
N MET A 672 -21.94 14.33 5.75
CA MET A 672 -22.64 13.05 5.62
C MET A 672 -24.14 13.28 5.50
N PHE A 673 -24.81 12.66 4.53
CA PHE A 673 -26.22 12.85 4.23
C PHE A 673 -26.93 11.56 3.77
#